data_6ca9114441f3506dc3cf88e50b31b8a2
#
_entry.id   6ca9114441f3506dc3cf88e50b31b8a2
#
_cell.length_a   1.000
_cell.length_b   1.000
_cell.length_c   1.000
_cell.angle_alpha   90.00
_cell.angle_beta   90.00
_cell.angle_gamma   90.00
#
_symmetry.space_group_name_H-M   'P 1'
#
loop_
_entity.id
_entity.type
_entity.pdbx_description
1 polymer ?
#
loop_
_entity_poly.entity_id
_entity_poly.type
_entity_poly.pdbx_seq_one_letter_code
_entity_poly.pdbx_strand_id
1 'polypeptide(L)'
;MIDERRQFRILNRDFLSRMVDLDLIAAGGDPRALITRFGALLAALSFCLTYLMVTRYFTSDLPHARLAVFARGDEEFLISATITIAGLCAVMAWNSVFPDRRDSLILGLIPVRPRTMIAARIAAIAVVLGGVILALNICTGLAFPLALSTGFFDALGALLTWWIILALAGATTFCFAIALQGLAAQLLPWRGFLRVSGFLQLGLLFSVLATFFVAPTFNPVNAPAIYPSFWFVGLLHVLRHDSVDLFLPLAARALTAMALVIPLAGLVYALSWSRNLRRMVEAPEILPAKHPRVANAIARLIARRPFERAILQFVSRTLARSRQHRMMLAIYGGFAFALALAFSHSLFEGKSPVPWNKPNPELVIGGLLLLSCAVVGVRALFAVPFTLRANWIFRITSVHRPVAYFAAVRKSLFAIAAAPVWLGAAVVYLSIWPGRPAVEYVLILVLLGIILVERGLNQFRKIPFACSWLPGSTHRKMKIGVWGWVFYLVANMFANILVWSFGKPARIFTVLGILGALALYSRRRTLEFARAPENRVQFEDSPPAEIFALDLHQDGAWLNDEAFVDTIDPNMGRGIWGRLRPFALGFVALILCGFLYEQVSEWHDRREYPRVGQAVDIGGRSLNLYCSGQGGPAVIFDTGANQPGYSWLFVQPRVARLTRACWYDRAGYGWSDAAPGSRTSADIAEDLHKLLHAARIPPPYVLVGHSFGGFNVRMFAAHYPNETAGLVLADSADEFENPDYVPDELKSPGRRLIPREWWPAAAMVAKLVVHMGIFRLMDNGTPPARRPLTARDAGILHALGLQAKTFDMTTREGLDQDESARQVRSIRSLGNIPLIVLTAARMMPGQSVMLAAFMQKRIYGTQAALA
;
A
#
# COMPACT_ATOMS: atom_id res chain seq x y z
N MET A 1 10.48 36.40 -37.78
CA MET A 1 10.46 36.15 -36.34
C MET A 1 9.53 34.97 -36.10
N ILE A 2 9.99 33.92 -35.39
CA ILE A 2 9.15 32.79 -35.05
C ILE A 2 8.05 33.28 -34.07
N ASP A 3 6.79 32.93 -34.31
CA ASP A 3 5.66 33.29 -33.48
C ASP A 3 5.92 32.90 -32.01
N GLU A 4 5.61 33.79 -31.07
CA GLU A 4 5.84 33.63 -29.64
C GLU A 4 5.16 32.36 -29.10
N ARG A 5 4.00 31.97 -29.67
CA ARG A 5 3.32 30.72 -29.37
C ARG A 5 4.08 29.46 -29.84
N ARG A 6 4.79 29.56 -30.97
CA ARG A 6 5.64 28.47 -31.49
C ARG A 6 6.91 28.34 -30.63
N GLN A 7 7.52 29.47 -30.24
CA GLN A 7 8.65 29.49 -29.29
C GLN A 7 8.27 28.86 -27.97
N PHE A 8 7.11 29.21 -27.38
CA PHE A 8 6.61 28.63 -26.15
C PHE A 8 6.45 27.11 -26.26
N ARG A 9 5.84 26.62 -27.33
CA ARG A 9 5.64 25.17 -27.54
C ARG A 9 6.94 24.39 -27.63
N ILE A 10 7.93 24.92 -28.37
CA ILE A 10 9.25 24.29 -28.52
C ILE A 10 9.97 24.25 -27.18
N LEU A 11 10.01 25.38 -26.45
CA LEU A 11 10.66 25.47 -25.14
C LEU A 11 9.97 24.58 -24.09
N ASN A 12 8.63 24.55 -24.07
CA ASN A 12 7.88 23.70 -23.16
C ASN A 12 8.20 22.20 -23.39
N ARG A 13 8.25 21.77 -24.65
CA ARG A 13 8.62 20.40 -25.03
C ARG A 13 10.06 20.05 -24.61
N ASP A 14 11.01 20.97 -24.82
CA ASP A 14 12.40 20.80 -24.41
C ASP A 14 12.53 20.72 -22.88
N PHE A 15 11.89 21.63 -22.14
CA PHE A 15 11.89 21.60 -20.68
C PHE A 15 11.20 20.35 -20.13
N LEU A 16 10.09 19.90 -20.75
CA LEU A 16 9.40 18.69 -20.37
C LEU A 16 10.31 17.45 -20.53
N SER A 17 11.00 17.33 -21.68
CA SER A 17 11.95 16.24 -21.90
C SER A 17 13.09 16.24 -20.89
N ARG A 18 13.63 17.41 -20.52
CA ARG A 18 14.69 17.52 -19.53
C ARG A 18 14.24 17.28 -18.10
N MET A 19 12.99 17.59 -17.74
CA MET A 19 12.46 17.26 -16.42
C MET A 19 12.30 15.77 -16.22
N VAL A 20 12.05 15.06 -17.31
CA VAL A 20 11.87 13.61 -17.35
C VAL A 20 13.18 12.88 -17.64
N ASP A 21 14.11 13.56 -18.30
CA ASP A 21 15.47 13.08 -18.56
C ASP A 21 16.28 13.18 -17.25
N LEU A 22 15.84 12.42 -16.28
CA LEU A 22 16.61 12.12 -15.10
C LEU A 22 17.74 11.23 -15.55
N ASP A 23 18.91 11.80 -15.85
CA ASP A 23 20.20 11.12 -16.01
C ASP A 23 20.42 10.02 -14.95
N LEU A 24 19.68 10.13 -13.86
CA LEU A 24 19.63 9.22 -12.72
C LEU A 24 18.99 7.87 -13.00
N ILE A 25 18.04 7.80 -13.92
CA ILE A 25 17.20 6.59 -14.11
C ILE A 25 17.33 6.03 -15.52
N ALA A 26 17.72 6.85 -16.47
CA ALA A 26 17.81 6.53 -17.89
C ALA A 26 19.24 6.60 -18.44
N ALA A 27 20.18 5.87 -17.84
CA ALA A 27 21.42 5.56 -18.55
C ALA A 27 21.07 4.70 -19.77
N GLY A 28 20.74 5.32 -20.90
CA GLY A 28 20.46 4.67 -22.19
C GLY A 28 19.03 4.23 -22.45
N GLY A 29 18.01 4.77 -21.74
CA GLY A 29 16.61 4.41 -21.94
C GLY A 29 15.75 5.55 -22.47
N ASP A 30 14.72 5.22 -23.26
CA ASP A 30 13.73 6.17 -23.78
C ASP A 30 13.01 6.91 -22.61
N PRO A 31 13.08 8.25 -22.53
CA PRO A 31 12.43 9.04 -21.49
C PRO A 31 10.90 8.81 -21.46
N ARG A 32 10.26 8.62 -22.62
CA ARG A 32 8.83 8.34 -22.72
C ARG A 32 8.45 7.04 -22.07
N ALA A 33 9.26 5.98 -22.27
CA ALA A 33 9.03 4.69 -21.63
C ALA A 33 9.18 4.75 -20.11
N LEU A 34 10.03 5.65 -19.60
CA LEU A 34 10.20 5.87 -18.15
C LEU A 34 8.98 6.54 -17.54
N ILE A 35 8.49 7.63 -18.15
CA ILE A 35 7.26 8.33 -17.70
C ILE A 35 6.09 7.35 -17.67
N THR A 36 5.91 6.61 -18.77
CA THR A 36 4.79 5.66 -18.88
C THR A 36 4.87 4.59 -17.80
N ARG A 37 6.07 4.05 -17.51
CA ARG A 37 6.26 3.03 -16.46
C ARG A 37 6.03 3.59 -15.06
N PHE A 38 6.53 4.79 -14.78
CA PHE A 38 6.32 5.43 -13.48
C PHE A 38 4.85 5.80 -13.26
N GLY A 39 4.21 6.37 -14.29
CA GLY A 39 2.77 6.66 -14.26
C GLY A 39 1.93 5.39 -14.10
N ALA A 40 2.26 4.31 -14.81
CA ALA A 40 1.59 3.02 -14.65
C ALA A 40 1.77 2.43 -13.24
N LEU A 41 2.94 2.58 -12.63
CA LEU A 41 3.18 2.15 -11.24
C LEU A 41 2.30 2.94 -10.25
N LEU A 42 2.21 4.26 -10.40
CA LEU A 42 1.35 5.11 -9.55
C LEU A 42 -0.13 4.78 -9.77
N ALA A 43 -0.57 4.55 -11.00
CA ALA A 43 -1.93 4.15 -11.31
C ALA A 43 -2.27 2.76 -10.74
N ALA A 44 -1.33 1.82 -10.78
CA ALA A 44 -1.49 0.51 -10.14
C ALA A 44 -1.60 0.63 -8.61
N LEU A 45 -0.80 1.51 -7.99
CA LEU A 45 -0.92 1.81 -6.56
C LEU A 45 -2.29 2.43 -6.24
N SER A 46 -2.75 3.39 -7.06
CA SER A 46 -4.09 3.97 -6.94
C SER A 46 -5.18 2.91 -7.02
N PHE A 47 -5.06 1.96 -7.95
CA PHE A 47 -6.00 0.84 -8.08
C PHE A 47 -6.02 -0.05 -6.84
N CYS A 48 -4.85 -0.42 -6.30
CA CYS A 48 -4.75 -1.22 -5.08
C CYS A 48 -5.39 -0.50 -3.87
N LEU A 49 -5.11 0.80 -3.70
CA LEU A 49 -5.71 1.61 -2.64
C LEU A 49 -7.23 1.72 -2.81
N THR A 50 -7.71 1.92 -4.04
CA THR A 50 -9.14 1.94 -4.35
C THR A 50 -9.80 0.64 -3.96
N TYR A 51 -9.19 -0.49 -4.29
CA TYR A 51 -9.71 -1.80 -3.93
C TYR A 51 -9.90 -1.94 -2.40
N LEU A 52 -8.89 -1.53 -1.59
CA LEU A 52 -8.98 -1.53 -0.13
C LEU A 52 -10.11 -0.63 0.39
N MET A 53 -10.33 0.52 -0.25
CA MET A 53 -11.38 1.46 0.12
C MET A 53 -12.77 0.97 -0.31
N VAL A 54 -12.91 0.44 -1.53
CA VAL A 54 -14.18 -0.10 -2.01
C VAL A 54 -14.69 -1.20 -1.08
N THR A 55 -13.83 -2.13 -0.67
CA THR A 55 -14.23 -3.19 0.28
C THR A 55 -14.67 -2.61 1.63
N ARG A 56 -14.03 -1.55 2.12
CA ARG A 56 -14.41 -0.91 3.38
C ARG A 56 -15.71 -0.10 3.29
N TYR A 57 -15.88 0.71 2.23
CA TYR A 57 -16.98 1.68 2.14
C TYR A 57 -18.21 1.13 1.44
N PHE A 58 -18.06 0.22 0.46
CA PHE A 58 -19.17 -0.30 -0.33
C PHE A 58 -19.73 -1.62 0.20
N THR A 59 -18.94 -2.44 0.90
CA THR A 59 -19.36 -3.76 1.39
C THR A 59 -19.64 -3.80 2.89
N SER A 60 -19.31 -2.75 3.65
CA SER A 60 -19.58 -2.72 5.09
C SER A 60 -21.02 -2.30 5.39
N ASP A 61 -21.65 -3.01 6.30
CA ASP A 61 -22.97 -2.64 6.86
C ASP A 61 -22.87 -1.55 7.95
N LEU A 62 -21.74 -0.84 8.03
CA LEU A 62 -21.52 0.19 9.02
C LEU A 62 -22.36 1.44 8.71
N PRO A 63 -23.00 2.06 9.71
CA PRO A 63 -23.69 3.32 9.54
C PRO A 63 -22.77 4.41 9.01
N HIS A 64 -23.32 5.30 8.16
CA HIS A 64 -22.59 6.40 7.54
C HIS A 64 -21.79 7.25 8.55
N ALA A 65 -22.36 7.55 9.70
CA ALA A 65 -21.69 8.31 10.76
C ALA A 65 -20.38 7.64 11.26
N ARG A 66 -20.31 6.30 11.27
CA ARG A 66 -19.08 5.58 11.60
C ARG A 66 -18.11 5.55 10.42
N LEU A 67 -18.63 5.36 9.22
CA LEU A 67 -17.81 5.42 8.00
C LEU A 67 -17.16 6.80 7.85
N ALA A 68 -17.87 7.89 8.17
CA ALA A 68 -17.33 9.25 8.16
C ALA A 68 -16.15 9.45 9.13
N VAL A 69 -16.13 8.76 10.28
CA VAL A 69 -14.99 8.81 11.21
C VAL A 69 -13.76 8.09 10.62
N PHE A 70 -13.95 6.93 10.00
CA PHE A 70 -12.85 6.22 9.31
C PHE A 70 -12.40 7.00 8.07
N ALA A 71 -13.32 7.63 7.34
CA ALA A 71 -13.03 8.41 6.15
C ALA A 71 -12.02 9.52 6.41
N ARG A 72 -12.11 10.21 7.55
CA ARG A 72 -11.14 11.26 7.91
C ARG A 72 -9.69 10.78 7.96
N GLY A 73 -9.47 9.56 8.43
CA GLY A 73 -8.14 8.95 8.43
C GLY A 73 -7.67 8.58 7.01
N ASP A 74 -8.58 8.06 6.18
CA ASP A 74 -8.27 7.71 4.79
C ASP A 74 -8.09 8.97 3.91
N GLU A 75 -8.84 10.07 4.18
CA GLU A 75 -8.64 11.40 3.56
C GLU A 75 -7.25 11.94 3.87
N GLU A 76 -6.89 11.91 5.13
CA GLU A 76 -5.54 12.32 5.57
C GLU A 76 -4.47 11.51 4.86
N PHE A 77 -4.60 10.19 4.84
CA PHE A 77 -3.63 9.30 4.19
C PHE A 77 -3.47 9.60 2.69
N LEU A 78 -4.56 9.77 1.94
CA LEU A 78 -4.51 10.06 0.51
C LEU A 78 -3.93 11.45 0.20
N ILE A 79 -4.30 12.47 0.99
CA ILE A 79 -3.73 13.82 0.87
C ILE A 79 -2.26 13.79 1.25
N SER A 80 -1.88 13.11 2.33
CA SER A 80 -0.50 12.95 2.78
C SER A 80 0.36 12.22 1.74
N ALA A 81 -0.17 11.16 1.11
CA ALA A 81 0.48 10.46 0.00
C ALA A 81 0.71 11.39 -1.20
N THR A 82 -0.27 12.23 -1.54
CA THR A 82 -0.15 13.20 -2.63
C THR A 82 0.91 14.28 -2.32
N ILE A 83 0.92 14.83 -1.11
CA ILE A 83 1.94 15.76 -0.61
C ILE A 83 3.33 15.12 -0.69
N THR A 84 3.44 13.86 -0.26
CA THR A 84 4.70 13.12 -0.25
C THR A 84 5.24 12.90 -1.66
N ILE A 85 4.41 12.44 -2.58
CA ILE A 85 4.82 12.23 -3.98
C ILE A 85 5.16 13.56 -4.66
N ALA A 86 4.37 14.62 -4.44
CA ALA A 86 4.68 15.97 -4.94
C ALA A 86 6.01 16.49 -4.35
N GLY A 87 6.26 16.27 -3.07
CA GLY A 87 7.53 16.60 -2.41
C GLY A 87 8.71 15.82 -2.96
N LEU A 88 8.55 14.52 -3.21
CA LEU A 88 9.57 13.70 -3.87
C LEU A 88 9.85 14.19 -5.30
N CYS A 89 8.82 14.53 -6.06
CA CYS A 89 8.99 15.16 -7.38
C CYS A 89 9.76 16.48 -7.29
N ALA A 90 9.47 17.32 -6.31
CA ALA A 90 10.19 18.59 -6.08
C ALA A 90 11.67 18.37 -5.73
N VAL A 91 11.95 17.36 -4.88
CA VAL A 91 13.33 16.95 -4.55
C VAL A 91 14.08 16.43 -5.77
N MET A 92 13.42 15.62 -6.60
CA MET A 92 14.03 15.10 -7.84
C MET A 92 14.24 16.21 -8.88
N ALA A 93 13.26 17.09 -9.05
CA ALA A 93 13.33 18.23 -9.94
C ALA A 93 14.20 19.40 -9.42
N TRP A 94 14.78 19.28 -8.21
CA TRP A 94 15.53 20.36 -7.52
C TRP A 94 16.49 21.12 -8.42
N ASN A 95 17.14 20.46 -9.36
CA ASN A 95 18.15 21.03 -10.24
C ASN A 95 17.60 21.54 -11.56
N SER A 96 16.52 20.92 -12.04
CA SER A 96 15.88 21.29 -13.29
C SER A 96 14.88 22.43 -13.16
N VAL A 97 14.51 22.82 -11.93
CA VAL A 97 13.61 23.96 -11.67
C VAL A 97 14.25 25.29 -12.07
N PHE A 98 15.51 25.54 -11.70
CA PHE A 98 16.24 26.74 -12.06
C PHE A 98 17.03 26.56 -13.36
N PRO A 99 17.34 27.66 -14.09
CA PRO A 99 18.16 27.59 -15.30
C PRO A 99 19.50 26.92 -15.01
N ASP A 100 19.96 26.10 -15.94
CA ASP A 100 21.28 25.50 -15.91
C ASP A 100 22.29 26.26 -16.80
N ARG A 101 23.55 25.79 -16.83
CA ARG A 101 24.58 26.41 -17.65
C ARG A 101 24.30 26.27 -19.15
N ARG A 102 23.65 25.20 -19.58
CA ARG A 102 23.25 25.01 -20.98
C ARG A 102 22.20 26.03 -21.38
N ASP A 103 21.23 26.32 -20.50
CA ASP A 103 20.21 27.34 -20.73
C ASP A 103 20.88 28.71 -20.91
N SER A 104 21.90 29.03 -20.09
CA SER A 104 22.62 30.31 -20.20
C SER A 104 23.40 30.42 -21.52
N LEU A 105 24.09 29.36 -21.92
CA LEU A 105 24.97 29.37 -23.09
C LEU A 105 24.21 29.24 -24.42
N ILE A 106 23.10 28.56 -24.44
CA ILE A 106 22.31 28.29 -25.64
C ILE A 106 21.15 29.27 -25.77
N LEU A 107 20.28 29.31 -24.75
CA LEU A 107 19.06 30.11 -24.78
C LEU A 107 19.36 31.62 -24.55
N GLY A 108 20.42 31.92 -23.82
CA GLY A 108 20.85 33.31 -23.62
C GLY A 108 21.34 34.04 -24.90
N LEU A 109 21.70 33.27 -25.95
CA LEU A 109 22.14 33.81 -27.25
C LEU A 109 20.99 33.92 -28.26
N ILE A 110 19.83 33.31 -27.99
CA ILE A 110 18.68 33.32 -28.86
C ILE A 110 17.73 34.46 -28.47
N PRO A 111 17.12 35.18 -29.43
CA PRO A 111 16.21 36.28 -29.13
C PRO A 111 14.85 35.82 -28.63
N VAL A 112 14.83 35.17 -27.44
CA VAL A 112 13.62 34.72 -26.75
C VAL A 112 13.39 35.60 -25.52
N ARG A 113 12.17 36.04 -25.33
CA ARG A 113 11.82 36.86 -24.15
C ARG A 113 11.93 36.02 -22.87
N PRO A 114 12.54 36.56 -21.78
CA PRO A 114 12.64 35.84 -20.51
C PRO A 114 11.28 35.36 -19.95
N ARG A 115 10.21 36.15 -20.18
CA ARG A 115 8.85 35.81 -19.77
C ARG A 115 8.35 34.51 -20.44
N THR A 116 8.62 34.33 -21.73
CA THR A 116 8.26 33.13 -22.49
C THR A 116 9.03 31.91 -22.00
N MET A 117 10.30 32.07 -21.66
CA MET A 117 11.12 31.00 -21.10
C MET A 117 10.62 30.57 -19.71
N ILE A 118 10.32 31.51 -18.83
CA ILE A 118 9.78 31.26 -17.48
C ILE A 118 8.43 30.58 -17.57
N ALA A 119 7.51 31.11 -18.42
CA ALA A 119 6.18 30.55 -18.61
C ALA A 119 6.22 29.12 -19.17
N ALA A 120 7.08 28.84 -20.17
CA ALA A 120 7.25 27.50 -20.72
C ALA A 120 7.77 26.51 -19.68
N ARG A 121 8.66 26.94 -18.79
CA ARG A 121 9.19 26.07 -17.72
C ARG A 121 8.18 25.81 -16.62
N ILE A 122 7.44 26.84 -16.19
CA ILE A 122 6.34 26.69 -15.22
C ILE A 122 5.28 25.74 -15.78
N ALA A 123 4.92 25.88 -17.07
CA ALA A 123 3.99 24.99 -17.72
C ALA A 123 4.49 23.53 -17.75
N ALA A 124 5.78 23.30 -18.04
CA ALA A 124 6.38 21.98 -17.99
C ALA A 124 6.33 21.35 -16.58
N ILE A 125 6.65 22.15 -15.53
CA ILE A 125 6.52 21.73 -14.13
C ILE A 125 5.06 21.35 -13.81
N ALA A 126 4.10 22.18 -14.20
CA ALA A 126 2.68 21.95 -13.94
C ALA A 126 2.17 20.67 -14.63
N VAL A 127 2.60 20.39 -15.85
CA VAL A 127 2.24 19.16 -16.58
C VAL A 127 2.81 17.92 -15.87
N VAL A 128 4.06 17.94 -15.45
CA VAL A 128 4.68 16.79 -14.75
C VAL A 128 4.01 16.57 -13.41
N LEU A 129 3.85 17.64 -12.62
CA LEU A 129 3.23 17.55 -11.28
C LEU A 129 1.76 17.11 -11.39
N GLY A 130 1.00 17.72 -12.30
CA GLY A 130 -0.41 17.36 -12.56
C GLY A 130 -0.55 15.91 -13.03
N GLY A 131 0.33 15.46 -13.93
CA GLY A 131 0.36 14.06 -14.40
C GLY A 131 0.66 13.06 -13.29
N VAL A 132 1.57 13.39 -12.37
CA VAL A 132 1.90 12.55 -11.21
C VAL A 132 0.74 12.49 -10.22
N ILE A 133 0.12 13.64 -9.89
CA ILE A 133 -1.06 13.71 -9.01
C ILE A 133 -2.22 12.92 -9.62
N LEU A 134 -2.47 13.09 -10.93
CA LEU A 134 -3.49 12.35 -11.65
C LEU A 134 -3.23 10.85 -11.62
N ALA A 135 -2.02 10.40 -11.94
CA ALA A 135 -1.69 8.97 -11.96
C ALA A 135 -1.83 8.31 -10.59
N LEU A 136 -1.41 8.99 -9.50
CA LEU A 136 -1.54 8.48 -8.14
C LEU A 136 -3.00 8.38 -7.69
N ASN A 137 -3.85 9.31 -8.13
CA ASN A 137 -5.22 9.43 -7.65
C ASN A 137 -6.28 9.05 -8.70
N ILE A 138 -5.91 8.46 -9.84
CA ILE A 138 -6.84 8.21 -10.94
C ILE A 138 -8.03 7.32 -10.52
N CYS A 139 -7.80 6.30 -9.73
CA CYS A 139 -8.84 5.41 -9.23
C CYS A 139 -9.37 5.88 -7.86
N THR A 140 -8.49 6.21 -6.91
CA THR A 140 -8.88 6.68 -5.57
C THR A 140 -9.64 7.99 -5.63
N GLY A 141 -9.22 8.92 -6.49
CA GLY A 141 -9.85 10.23 -6.66
C GLY A 141 -11.24 10.19 -7.30
N LEU A 142 -11.63 9.07 -7.89
CA LEU A 142 -13.00 8.82 -8.36
C LEU A 142 -13.78 8.04 -7.30
N ALA A 143 -13.26 6.89 -6.88
CA ALA A 143 -14.00 5.96 -6.03
C ALA A 143 -14.24 6.50 -4.62
N PHE A 144 -13.26 7.19 -4.01
CA PHE A 144 -13.36 7.64 -2.63
C PHE A 144 -14.41 8.74 -2.41
N PRO A 145 -14.43 9.85 -3.19
CA PRO A 145 -15.49 10.86 -3.07
C PRO A 145 -16.89 10.29 -3.34
N LEU A 146 -17.01 9.38 -4.32
CA LEU A 146 -18.28 8.72 -4.63
C LEU A 146 -18.77 7.84 -3.49
N ALA A 147 -17.87 7.12 -2.82
CA ALA A 147 -18.23 6.25 -1.70
C ALA A 147 -18.82 7.00 -0.50
N LEU A 148 -18.46 8.27 -0.32
CA LEU A 148 -18.92 9.11 0.79
C LEU A 148 -20.09 10.03 0.43
N SER A 149 -20.49 10.09 -0.84
CA SER A 149 -21.55 10.96 -1.32
C SER A 149 -22.94 10.47 -0.96
N THR A 150 -23.88 11.40 -0.76
CA THR A 150 -25.26 11.11 -0.42
C THR A 150 -26.23 11.19 -1.60
N GLY A 151 -25.77 11.74 -2.75
CA GLY A 151 -26.57 11.88 -3.96
C GLY A 151 -25.73 12.38 -5.14
N PHE A 152 -26.34 12.47 -6.34
CA PHE A 152 -25.63 12.81 -7.57
C PHE A 152 -24.94 14.18 -7.53
N PHE A 153 -25.64 15.24 -7.06
CA PHE A 153 -25.05 16.59 -6.99
C PHE A 153 -23.99 16.70 -5.91
N ASP A 154 -24.17 16.00 -4.77
CA ASP A 154 -23.17 15.91 -3.73
C ASP A 154 -21.92 15.14 -4.24
N ALA A 155 -22.12 14.08 -5.01
CA ALA A 155 -21.02 13.34 -5.66
C ALA A 155 -20.20 14.23 -6.59
N LEU A 156 -20.87 15.05 -7.41
CA LEU A 156 -20.17 15.97 -8.32
C LEU A 156 -19.38 17.04 -7.53
N GLY A 157 -20.00 17.62 -6.51
CA GLY A 157 -19.34 18.57 -5.62
C GLY A 157 -18.16 17.95 -4.86
N ALA A 158 -18.34 16.72 -4.36
CA ALA A 158 -17.27 15.96 -3.68
C ALA A 158 -16.09 15.66 -4.63
N LEU A 159 -16.35 15.25 -5.87
CA LEU A 159 -15.31 15.03 -6.88
C LEU A 159 -14.53 16.32 -7.18
N LEU A 160 -15.23 17.43 -7.44
CA LEU A 160 -14.58 18.69 -7.75
C LEU A 160 -13.73 19.21 -6.58
N THR A 161 -14.28 19.23 -5.36
CA THR A 161 -13.55 19.67 -4.17
C THR A 161 -12.36 18.79 -3.89
N TRP A 162 -12.50 17.48 -4.04
CA TRP A 162 -11.41 16.52 -3.82
C TRP A 162 -10.22 16.78 -4.76
N TRP A 163 -10.47 16.86 -6.08
CA TRP A 163 -9.40 17.12 -7.05
C TRP A 163 -8.75 18.49 -6.87
N ILE A 164 -9.53 19.52 -6.51
CA ILE A 164 -9.01 20.84 -6.18
C ILE A 164 -8.06 20.76 -4.97
N ILE A 165 -8.46 20.06 -3.90
CA ILE A 165 -7.62 19.91 -2.71
C ILE A 165 -6.33 19.17 -3.01
N LEU A 166 -6.36 18.07 -3.76
CA LEU A 166 -5.16 17.32 -4.15
C LEU A 166 -4.20 18.19 -4.98
N ALA A 167 -4.75 18.96 -5.93
CA ALA A 167 -3.96 19.88 -6.76
C ALA A 167 -3.33 21.00 -5.92
N LEU A 168 -4.08 21.62 -5.01
CA LEU A 168 -3.61 22.68 -4.14
C LEU A 168 -2.55 22.18 -3.14
N ALA A 169 -2.77 21.02 -2.54
CA ALA A 169 -1.81 20.40 -1.63
C ALA A 169 -0.49 20.08 -2.33
N GLY A 170 -0.55 19.46 -3.51
CA GLY A 170 0.64 19.16 -4.31
C GLY A 170 1.36 20.43 -4.80
N ALA A 171 0.63 21.41 -5.31
CA ALA A 171 1.19 22.68 -5.77
C ALA A 171 1.86 23.46 -4.63
N THR A 172 1.23 23.54 -3.45
CA THR A 172 1.79 24.21 -2.27
C THR A 172 3.09 23.55 -1.81
N THR A 173 3.12 22.20 -1.78
CA THR A 173 4.32 21.44 -1.43
C THR A 173 5.46 21.69 -2.42
N PHE A 174 5.15 21.70 -3.71
CA PHE A 174 6.15 21.98 -4.75
C PHE A 174 6.66 23.42 -4.68
N CYS A 175 5.75 24.39 -4.48
CA CYS A 175 6.10 25.80 -4.27
C CYS A 175 6.95 26.01 -3.01
N PHE A 176 6.69 25.28 -1.94
CA PHE A 176 7.54 25.32 -0.74
C PHE A 176 8.99 24.92 -1.05
N ALA A 177 9.19 23.86 -1.83
CA ALA A 177 10.54 23.47 -2.25
C ALA A 177 11.24 24.55 -3.11
N ILE A 178 10.50 25.18 -4.03
CA ILE A 178 11.01 26.32 -4.83
C ILE A 178 11.38 27.51 -3.92
N ALA A 179 10.50 27.86 -3.01
CA ALA A 179 10.73 28.97 -2.07
C ALA A 179 11.96 28.72 -1.21
N LEU A 180 12.10 27.52 -0.65
CA LEU A 180 13.26 27.13 0.16
C LEU A 180 14.57 27.22 -0.61
N GLN A 181 14.60 26.65 -1.83
CA GLN A 181 15.78 26.69 -2.68
C GLN A 181 16.12 28.10 -3.13
N GLY A 182 15.09 28.85 -3.53
CA GLY A 182 15.30 30.21 -4.04
C GLY A 182 15.70 31.18 -2.93
N LEU A 183 15.13 31.08 -1.71
CA LEU A 183 15.60 31.88 -0.55
C LEU A 183 17.05 31.55 -0.25
N ALA A 184 17.46 30.31 -0.22
CA ALA A 184 18.85 29.94 -0.02
C ALA A 184 19.76 30.51 -1.11
N ALA A 185 19.32 30.57 -2.36
CA ALA A 185 20.05 31.16 -3.48
C ALA A 185 20.16 32.70 -3.36
N GLN A 186 19.18 33.37 -2.71
CA GLN A 186 19.21 34.81 -2.48
C GLN A 186 20.06 35.18 -1.27
N LEU A 187 19.93 34.48 -0.16
CA LEU A 187 20.56 34.80 1.12
C LEU A 187 22.03 34.39 1.18
N LEU A 188 22.43 33.32 0.49
CA LEU A 188 23.76 32.78 0.56
C LEU A 188 24.65 33.26 -0.59
N PRO A 189 25.97 33.50 -0.35
CA PRO A 189 26.94 33.65 -1.41
C PRO A 189 26.96 32.38 -2.28
N TRP A 190 27.22 32.50 -3.60
CA TRP A 190 27.16 31.39 -4.55
C TRP A 190 27.92 30.13 -4.09
N ARG A 191 29.12 30.29 -3.55
CA ARG A 191 29.90 29.14 -3.01
C ARG A 191 29.24 28.52 -1.78
N GLY A 192 28.58 29.29 -0.94
CA GLY A 192 27.80 28.85 0.21
C GLY A 192 26.55 28.12 -0.24
N PHE A 193 25.80 28.67 -1.19
CA PHE A 193 24.62 28.06 -1.77
C PHE A 193 24.92 26.67 -2.37
N LEU A 194 25.99 26.53 -3.17
CA LEU A 194 26.37 25.24 -3.76
C LEU A 194 26.68 24.16 -2.70
N ARG A 195 27.19 24.55 -1.53
CA ARG A 195 27.45 23.63 -0.41
C ARG A 195 26.16 23.26 0.34
N VAL A 196 25.33 24.25 0.63
CA VAL A 196 24.13 24.13 1.46
C VAL A 196 22.96 23.52 0.68
N SER A 197 22.84 23.77 -0.63
CA SER A 197 21.76 23.30 -1.50
C SER A 197 21.54 21.78 -1.44
N GLY A 198 22.63 21.01 -1.42
CA GLY A 198 22.54 19.55 -1.30
C GLY A 198 22.03 19.10 0.08
N PHE A 199 22.37 19.81 1.15
CA PHE A 199 21.85 19.51 2.49
C PHE A 199 20.37 19.91 2.63
N LEU A 200 19.95 21.03 2.03
CA LEU A 200 18.56 21.45 1.98
C LEU A 200 17.70 20.43 1.22
N GLN A 201 18.19 19.98 0.06
CA GLN A 201 17.53 18.94 -0.73
C GLN A 201 17.36 17.64 0.09
N LEU A 202 18.39 17.22 0.79
CA LEU A 202 18.38 16.05 1.65
C LEU A 202 17.44 16.24 2.85
N GLY A 203 17.50 17.40 3.51
CA GLY A 203 16.62 17.75 4.61
C GLY A 203 15.15 17.74 4.20
N LEU A 204 14.83 18.31 3.01
CA LEU A 204 13.48 18.26 2.46
C LEU A 204 13.02 16.82 2.18
N LEU A 205 13.88 15.98 1.60
CA LEU A 205 13.58 14.56 1.37
C LEU A 205 13.21 13.86 2.67
N PHE A 206 14.05 14.00 3.70
CA PHE A 206 13.79 13.37 5.00
C PHE A 206 12.54 13.94 5.68
N SER A 207 12.31 15.25 5.60
CA SER A 207 11.11 15.89 6.17
C SER A 207 9.84 15.38 5.52
N VAL A 208 9.81 15.29 4.19
CA VAL A 208 8.63 14.77 3.42
C VAL A 208 8.34 13.31 3.79
N LEU A 209 9.37 12.49 3.88
CA LEU A 209 9.20 11.09 4.30
C LEU A 209 8.80 10.97 5.77
N ALA A 210 9.41 11.74 6.66
CA ALA A 210 9.10 11.72 8.08
C ALA A 210 7.66 12.16 8.35
N THR A 211 7.19 13.23 7.71
CA THR A 211 5.80 13.70 7.88
C THR A 211 4.77 12.67 7.43
N PHE A 212 5.07 11.85 6.44
CA PHE A 212 4.17 10.76 6.00
C PHE A 212 4.15 9.58 6.96
N PHE A 213 5.34 9.10 7.37
CA PHE A 213 5.44 7.85 8.14
C PHE A 213 5.28 8.02 9.66
N VAL A 214 5.42 9.25 10.18
CA VAL A 214 5.29 9.55 11.62
C VAL A 214 4.00 10.33 11.92
N ALA A 215 3.16 10.57 10.93
CA ALA A 215 1.88 11.25 11.14
C ALA A 215 1.05 10.52 12.19
N PRO A 216 0.60 11.20 13.27
CA PRO A 216 -0.28 10.57 14.25
C PRO A 216 -1.67 10.32 13.64
N THR A 217 -2.46 9.46 14.29
CA THR A 217 -3.86 9.26 13.91
C THR A 217 -4.57 10.61 13.86
N PHE A 218 -5.27 10.91 12.76
CA PHE A 218 -5.93 12.19 12.54
C PHE A 218 -6.99 12.47 13.62
N ASN A 219 -6.82 13.59 14.30
CA ASN A 219 -7.80 14.13 15.26
C ASN A 219 -7.93 15.63 15.02
N PRO A 220 -9.10 16.13 14.60
CA PRO A 220 -9.27 17.56 14.26
C PRO A 220 -9.10 18.49 15.46
N VAL A 221 -9.43 18.04 16.69
CA VAL A 221 -9.34 18.85 17.91
C VAL A 221 -7.89 19.07 18.33
N ASN A 222 -7.06 18.01 18.26
CA ASN A 222 -5.69 18.02 18.73
C ASN A 222 -4.67 17.88 17.57
N ALA A 223 -5.02 18.36 16.37
CA ALA A 223 -4.18 18.25 15.19
C ALA A 223 -2.87 19.05 15.36
N PRO A 224 -1.69 18.40 15.38
CA PRO A 224 -0.43 19.11 15.48
C PRO A 224 -0.19 20.02 14.26
N ALA A 225 0.33 21.23 14.51
CA ALA A 225 0.54 22.22 13.46
C ALA A 225 1.59 21.83 12.41
N ILE A 226 2.42 20.81 12.69
CA ILE A 226 3.53 20.41 11.83
C ILE A 226 3.12 19.55 10.64
N TYR A 227 1.88 19.01 10.62
CA TYR A 227 1.42 18.11 9.56
C TYR A 227 0.56 18.82 8.52
N PRO A 228 1.11 19.16 7.32
CA PRO A 228 0.35 19.87 6.30
C PRO A 228 -0.87 19.11 5.77
N SER A 229 -0.85 17.77 5.76
CA SER A 229 -2.00 16.97 5.35
C SER A 229 -3.26 17.30 6.14
N PHE A 230 -3.14 17.52 7.46
CA PHE A 230 -4.25 17.91 8.32
C PHE A 230 -4.88 19.25 7.94
N TRP A 231 -4.07 20.20 7.47
CA TRP A 231 -4.58 21.51 7.04
C TRP A 231 -5.47 21.37 5.81
N PHE A 232 -5.06 20.53 4.84
CA PHE A 232 -5.83 20.31 3.62
C PHE A 232 -7.07 19.44 3.84
N VAL A 233 -7.05 18.51 4.81
CA VAL A 233 -8.27 17.84 5.28
C VAL A 233 -9.23 18.88 5.86
N GLY A 234 -8.75 19.81 6.68
CA GLY A 234 -9.58 20.91 7.20
C GLY A 234 -10.20 21.75 6.09
N LEU A 235 -9.42 22.11 5.08
CA LEU A 235 -9.92 22.88 3.94
C LEU A 235 -10.96 22.10 3.12
N LEU A 236 -10.80 20.78 2.96
CA LEU A 236 -11.77 19.90 2.30
C LEU A 236 -13.14 19.96 2.99
N HIS A 237 -13.16 19.76 4.32
CA HIS A 237 -14.41 19.76 5.10
C HIS A 237 -15.09 21.13 5.10
N VAL A 238 -14.30 22.22 5.18
CA VAL A 238 -14.88 23.60 5.11
C VAL A 238 -15.50 23.85 3.74
N LEU A 239 -14.86 23.44 2.64
CA LEU A 239 -15.42 23.60 1.28
C LEU A 239 -16.66 22.74 1.04
N ARG A 240 -16.77 21.62 1.75
CA ARG A 240 -17.97 20.76 1.70
C ARG A 240 -19.07 21.18 2.68
N HIS A 241 -18.87 22.25 3.45
CA HIS A 241 -19.77 22.69 4.52
C HIS A 241 -20.04 21.64 5.61
N ASP A 242 -19.07 20.74 5.83
CA ASP A 242 -19.16 19.68 6.82
C ASP A 242 -18.45 20.09 8.11
N SER A 243 -19.20 20.25 9.20
CA SER A 243 -18.67 20.60 10.56
C SER A 243 -17.70 21.79 10.54
N VAL A 244 -18.07 22.89 9.87
CA VAL A 244 -17.22 24.04 9.56
C VAL A 244 -16.44 24.57 10.77
N ASP A 245 -17.13 24.73 11.93
CA ASP A 245 -16.50 25.28 13.15
C ASP A 245 -15.33 24.45 13.65
N LEU A 246 -15.41 23.12 13.50
CA LEU A 246 -14.37 22.20 13.93
C LEU A 246 -13.13 22.25 13.00
N PHE A 247 -13.34 22.44 11.71
CA PHE A 247 -12.28 22.36 10.69
C PHE A 247 -11.71 23.73 10.27
N LEU A 248 -12.40 24.83 10.64
CA LEU A 248 -11.98 26.19 10.29
C LEU A 248 -10.54 26.53 10.70
N PRO A 249 -10.05 26.17 11.91
CA PRO A 249 -8.66 26.45 12.28
C PRO A 249 -7.62 25.75 11.39
N LEU A 250 -7.93 24.53 10.91
CA LEU A 250 -7.06 23.79 10.01
C LEU A 250 -7.10 24.37 8.59
N ALA A 251 -8.29 24.71 8.09
CA ALA A 251 -8.46 25.39 6.81
C ALA A 251 -7.75 26.72 6.75
N ALA A 252 -7.83 27.52 7.82
CA ALA A 252 -7.12 28.79 7.94
C ALA A 252 -5.58 28.61 7.82
N ARG A 253 -5.02 27.54 8.42
CA ARG A 253 -3.59 27.19 8.25
C ARG A 253 -3.25 26.84 6.80
N ALA A 254 -4.11 26.08 6.09
CA ALA A 254 -3.90 25.80 4.68
C ALA A 254 -3.90 27.08 3.84
N LEU A 255 -4.91 27.94 4.02
CA LEU A 255 -5.04 29.20 3.29
C LEU A 255 -3.86 30.15 3.57
N THR A 256 -3.45 30.27 4.83
CA THR A 256 -2.29 31.11 5.19
C THR A 256 -0.99 30.55 4.60
N ALA A 257 -0.78 29.23 4.64
CA ALA A 257 0.39 28.62 4.02
C ALA A 257 0.41 28.85 2.51
N MET A 258 -0.72 28.69 1.81
CA MET A 258 -0.85 28.96 0.38
C MET A 258 -0.59 30.44 0.06
N ALA A 259 -1.20 31.36 0.83
CA ALA A 259 -1.07 32.80 0.64
C ALA A 259 0.37 33.30 0.85
N LEU A 260 1.16 32.61 1.68
CA LEU A 260 2.57 32.96 1.92
C LEU A 260 3.50 32.23 0.92
N VAL A 261 3.34 30.92 0.77
CA VAL A 261 4.29 30.07 0.05
C VAL A 261 4.23 30.28 -1.47
N ILE A 262 3.03 30.38 -2.05
CA ILE A 262 2.88 30.46 -3.51
C ILE A 262 3.43 31.81 -4.04
N PRO A 263 3.05 32.99 -3.48
CA PRO A 263 3.63 34.25 -3.93
C PRO A 263 5.14 34.34 -3.66
N LEU A 264 5.59 33.84 -2.49
CA LEU A 264 7.00 33.81 -2.16
C LEU A 264 7.79 32.97 -3.17
N ALA A 265 7.31 31.79 -3.54
CA ALA A 265 7.92 30.95 -4.56
C ALA A 265 8.01 31.68 -5.90
N GLY A 266 6.94 32.32 -6.34
CA GLY A 266 6.91 33.12 -7.57
C GLY A 266 7.92 34.28 -7.55
N LEU A 267 7.92 35.05 -6.47
CA LEU A 267 8.85 36.18 -6.29
C LEU A 267 10.30 35.73 -6.32
N VAL A 268 10.64 34.75 -5.46
CA VAL A 268 12.01 34.26 -5.34
C VAL A 268 12.45 33.55 -6.64
N TYR A 269 11.57 32.86 -7.33
CA TYR A 269 11.85 32.27 -8.62
C TYR A 269 12.21 33.31 -9.67
N ALA A 270 11.42 34.39 -9.79
CA ALA A 270 11.64 35.47 -10.73
C ALA A 270 12.97 36.21 -10.41
N LEU A 271 13.25 36.50 -9.13
CA LEU A 271 14.49 37.16 -8.70
C LEU A 271 15.73 36.27 -8.91
N SER A 272 15.58 34.97 -8.66
CA SER A 272 16.69 34.02 -8.82
C SER A 272 17.01 33.71 -10.27
N TRP A 273 16.07 33.88 -11.18
CA TRP A 273 16.25 33.61 -12.61
C TRP A 273 17.36 34.48 -13.19
N SER A 274 17.23 35.81 -13.10
CA SER A 274 18.20 36.77 -13.66
C SER A 274 19.56 36.72 -12.95
N ARG A 275 19.53 36.54 -11.63
CA ARG A 275 20.74 36.47 -10.81
C ARG A 275 21.55 35.20 -11.04
N ASN A 276 20.88 34.06 -11.19
CA ASN A 276 21.55 32.79 -11.45
C ASN A 276 22.16 32.74 -12.85
N LEU A 277 21.45 33.23 -13.88
CA LEU A 277 21.98 33.32 -15.23
C LEU A 277 23.31 34.05 -15.29
N ARG A 278 23.42 35.24 -14.64
CA ARG A 278 24.68 36.01 -14.59
C ARG A 278 25.78 35.26 -13.82
N ARG A 279 25.47 34.70 -12.66
CA ARG A 279 26.45 34.02 -11.80
C ARG A 279 27.00 32.72 -12.41
N MET A 280 26.23 32.02 -13.20
CA MET A 280 26.67 30.76 -13.87
C MET A 280 27.70 31.03 -14.96
N VAL A 281 27.60 32.18 -15.62
CA VAL A 281 28.59 32.60 -16.65
C VAL A 281 29.90 33.04 -16.02
N GLU A 282 29.81 33.74 -14.87
CA GLU A 282 30.97 34.40 -14.22
C GLU A 282 31.73 33.47 -13.25
N ALA A 283 31.11 32.37 -12.77
CA ALA A 283 31.72 31.57 -11.72
C ALA A 283 32.48 30.34 -12.27
N PRO A 284 33.72 30.12 -11.84
CA PRO A 284 34.45 28.90 -12.20
C PRO A 284 33.83 27.68 -11.54
N GLU A 285 33.70 26.57 -12.30
CA GLU A 285 33.10 25.31 -11.89
C GLU A 285 33.85 24.56 -10.80
N ILE A 286 35.14 24.88 -10.61
CA ILE A 286 36.04 24.08 -9.78
C ILE A 286 36.21 24.74 -8.41
N LEU A 287 35.50 24.16 -7.41
CA LEU A 287 35.82 24.45 -6.01
C LEU A 287 37.17 23.80 -5.65
N PRO A 288 38.15 24.58 -5.16
CA PRO A 288 39.43 24.00 -4.75
C PRO A 288 39.22 22.93 -3.67
N ALA A 289 39.82 21.79 -3.89
CA ALA A 289 39.71 20.64 -2.99
C ALA A 289 40.50 20.95 -1.71
N LYS A 290 39.84 21.31 -0.61
CA LYS A 290 40.44 21.19 0.72
C LYS A 290 40.68 19.70 1.00
N HIS A 291 41.93 19.32 1.23
CA HIS A 291 42.29 17.98 1.64
C HIS A 291 41.80 17.77 3.08
N PRO A 292 40.75 16.93 3.32
CA PRO A 292 40.31 16.70 4.68
C PRO A 292 41.33 15.79 5.38
N ARG A 293 42.09 16.36 6.31
CA ARG A 293 43.09 15.64 7.12
C ARG A 293 42.47 14.41 7.82
N VAL A 294 41.24 14.58 8.33
CA VAL A 294 40.49 13.53 9.02
C VAL A 294 40.14 12.35 8.08
N ALA A 295 39.64 12.61 6.86
CA ALA A 295 39.30 11.54 5.92
C ALA A 295 40.54 10.76 5.47
N ASN A 296 41.71 11.44 5.35
CA ASN A 296 42.95 10.77 5.03
C ASN A 296 43.49 9.94 6.21
N ALA A 297 43.30 10.35 7.46
CA ALA A 297 43.63 9.59 8.66
C ALA A 297 42.75 8.32 8.76
N ILE A 298 41.43 8.46 8.58
CA ILE A 298 40.49 7.31 8.54
C ILE A 298 40.86 6.34 7.41
N ALA A 299 41.16 6.86 6.21
CA ALA A 299 41.56 6.01 5.08
C ALA A 299 42.88 5.23 5.37
N ARG A 300 43.82 5.80 6.11
CA ARG A 300 45.06 5.13 6.55
C ARG A 300 44.77 4.00 7.56
N LEU A 301 43.80 4.25 8.44
CA LEU A 301 43.41 3.26 9.47
C LEU A 301 42.75 2.03 8.82
N ILE A 302 41.84 2.24 7.86
CA ILE A 302 41.04 1.20 7.22
C ILE A 302 41.85 0.44 6.14
N ALA A 303 42.67 1.17 5.36
CA ALA A 303 43.41 0.63 4.24
C ALA A 303 44.92 0.81 4.42
N ARG A 304 45.59 -0.27 4.86
CA ARG A 304 47.04 -0.25 5.14
C ARG A 304 47.88 -0.18 3.86
N ARG A 305 47.45 -0.87 2.79
CA ARG A 305 48.16 -0.89 1.51
C ARG A 305 47.86 0.35 0.68
N PRO A 306 48.85 0.94 0.00
CA PRO A 306 48.68 2.14 -0.83
C PRO A 306 47.56 2.00 -1.87
N PHE A 307 47.54 0.86 -2.57
CA PHE A 307 46.54 0.55 -3.58
C PHE A 307 45.10 0.51 -3.01
N GLU A 308 44.91 -0.18 -1.86
CA GLU A 308 43.61 -0.22 -1.19
C GLU A 308 43.14 1.17 -0.76
N ARG A 309 44.07 2.03 -0.34
CA ARG A 309 43.81 3.41 0.05
C ARG A 309 43.40 4.26 -1.15
N ALA A 310 44.07 4.06 -2.30
CA ALA A 310 43.73 4.75 -3.54
C ALA A 310 42.29 4.43 -3.99
N ILE A 311 41.89 3.16 -3.99
CA ILE A 311 40.52 2.74 -4.32
C ILE A 311 39.50 3.28 -3.33
N LEU A 312 39.77 3.19 -2.01
CA LEU A 312 38.89 3.74 -0.97
C LEU A 312 38.69 5.26 -1.13
N GLN A 313 39.79 5.99 -1.39
CA GLN A 313 39.71 7.43 -1.65
C GLN A 313 39.00 7.76 -2.96
N PHE A 314 39.20 6.99 -4.02
CA PHE A 314 38.47 7.14 -5.27
C PHE A 314 36.97 6.96 -5.05
N VAL A 315 36.56 5.88 -4.39
CA VAL A 315 35.15 5.60 -4.09
C VAL A 315 34.54 6.70 -3.21
N SER A 316 35.17 7.03 -2.10
CA SER A 316 34.66 8.03 -1.16
C SER A 316 34.58 9.44 -1.75
N ARG A 317 35.58 9.84 -2.56
CA ARG A 317 35.61 11.14 -3.24
C ARG A 317 34.57 11.21 -4.35
N THR A 318 34.34 10.13 -5.10
CA THR A 318 33.32 10.09 -6.15
C THR A 318 31.93 10.22 -5.54
N LEU A 319 31.61 9.46 -4.49
CA LEU A 319 30.36 9.59 -3.77
C LEU A 319 30.15 10.99 -3.16
N ALA A 320 31.19 11.58 -2.60
CA ALA A 320 31.10 12.90 -1.97
C ALA A 320 31.01 14.06 -2.98
N ARG A 321 31.61 13.93 -4.16
CA ARG A 321 31.70 15.01 -5.18
C ARG A 321 30.65 14.90 -6.26
N SER A 322 30.31 13.67 -6.70
CA SER A 322 29.28 13.47 -7.72
C SER A 322 27.91 13.71 -7.13
N ARG A 323 27.20 14.70 -7.69
CA ARG A 323 25.86 15.06 -7.29
C ARG A 323 24.87 13.91 -7.53
N GLN A 324 24.98 13.25 -8.67
CA GLN A 324 24.16 12.08 -9.05
C GLN A 324 24.27 10.97 -8.00
N HIS A 325 25.50 10.59 -7.64
CA HIS A 325 25.72 9.52 -6.65
C HIS A 325 25.26 9.90 -5.25
N ARG A 326 25.43 11.17 -4.83
CA ARG A 326 24.91 11.66 -3.54
C ARG A 326 23.39 11.59 -3.47
N MET A 327 22.72 11.96 -4.56
CA MET A 327 21.27 11.96 -4.62
C MET A 327 20.71 10.55 -4.61
N MET A 328 21.30 9.62 -5.37
CA MET A 328 20.93 8.21 -5.30
C MET A 328 21.17 7.62 -3.91
N LEU A 329 22.31 7.94 -3.27
CA LEU A 329 22.58 7.50 -1.91
C LEU A 329 21.54 8.05 -0.92
N ALA A 330 21.14 9.32 -1.11
CA ALA A 330 20.08 9.94 -0.31
C ALA A 330 18.71 9.26 -0.52
N ILE A 331 18.38 8.86 -1.75
CA ILE A 331 17.14 8.12 -2.04
C ILE A 331 17.15 6.75 -1.34
N TYR A 332 18.22 5.98 -1.45
CA TYR A 332 18.34 4.69 -0.75
C TYR A 332 18.32 4.86 0.78
N GLY A 333 19.03 5.85 1.30
CA GLY A 333 19.05 6.16 2.73
C GLY A 333 17.70 6.68 3.23
N GLY A 334 17.05 7.56 2.47
CA GLY A 334 15.72 8.08 2.76
C GLY A 334 14.66 7.00 2.78
N PHE A 335 14.70 6.10 1.81
CA PHE A 335 13.79 4.96 1.76
C PHE A 335 13.99 4.02 2.96
N ALA A 336 15.23 3.70 3.31
CA ALA A 336 15.55 2.91 4.48
C ALA A 336 15.06 3.56 5.78
N PHE A 337 15.28 4.87 5.91
CA PHE A 337 14.83 5.65 7.06
C PHE A 337 13.30 5.71 7.14
N ALA A 338 12.64 5.93 6.03
CA ALA A 338 11.17 5.93 5.94
C ALA A 338 10.56 4.58 6.37
N LEU A 339 11.12 3.47 5.88
CA LEU A 339 10.68 2.14 6.30
C LEU A 339 10.94 1.90 7.80
N ALA A 340 12.11 2.31 8.31
CA ALA A 340 12.40 2.19 9.73
C ALA A 340 11.41 2.97 10.60
N LEU A 341 11.04 4.19 10.18
CA LEU A 341 10.00 4.99 10.84
C LEU A 341 8.62 4.35 10.75
N ALA A 342 8.24 3.82 9.58
CA ALA A 342 6.96 3.14 9.39
C ALA A 342 6.80 1.96 10.35
N PHE A 343 7.84 1.14 10.51
CA PHE A 343 7.83 0.03 11.47
C PHE A 343 7.85 0.47 12.93
N SER A 344 8.44 1.62 13.23
CA SER A 344 8.49 2.16 14.59
C SER A 344 7.25 3.00 14.96
N HIS A 345 6.29 3.18 14.04
CA HIS A 345 5.12 4.03 14.23
C HIS A 345 4.28 3.62 15.45
N SER A 346 4.02 2.32 15.62
CA SER A 346 3.30 1.77 16.77
C SER A 346 3.96 2.09 18.12
N LEU A 347 5.29 2.21 18.15
CA LEU A 347 6.04 2.61 19.34
C LEU A 347 5.81 4.08 19.69
N PHE A 348 5.77 4.97 18.68
CA PHE A 348 5.54 6.41 18.87
C PHE A 348 4.10 6.70 19.30
N GLU A 349 3.13 5.91 18.86
CA GLU A 349 1.74 6.01 19.30
C GLU A 349 1.46 5.32 20.66
N GLY A 350 2.43 4.66 21.26
CA GLY A 350 2.24 3.92 22.50
C GLY A 350 1.35 2.68 22.37
N LYS A 351 1.11 2.22 21.13
CA LYS A 351 0.27 1.05 20.83
C LYS A 351 1.06 -0.27 20.79
N SER A 352 2.39 -0.20 20.80
CA SER A 352 3.22 -1.41 20.82
C SER A 352 3.05 -2.15 22.17
N PRO A 353 2.89 -3.49 22.12
CA PRO A 353 2.79 -4.30 23.32
C PRO A 353 4.09 -4.34 24.15
N VAL A 354 5.22 -3.96 23.54
CA VAL A 354 6.54 -3.94 24.18
C VAL A 354 7.08 -2.51 24.16
N PRO A 355 7.49 -1.96 25.33
CA PRO A 355 8.01 -0.60 25.40
C PRO A 355 9.36 -0.49 24.68
N TRP A 356 9.67 0.74 24.19
CA TRP A 356 10.87 1.05 23.41
C TRP A 356 12.22 0.74 24.09
N ASN A 357 12.25 0.70 25.44
CA ASN A 357 13.43 0.38 26.25
C ASN A 357 13.67 -1.13 26.42
N LYS A 358 12.84 -1.97 25.82
CA LYS A 358 13.01 -3.42 25.75
C LYS A 358 13.18 -3.87 24.30
N PRO A 359 13.89 -4.98 24.05
CA PRO A 359 13.99 -5.54 22.70
C PRO A 359 12.61 -5.82 22.11
N ASN A 360 12.31 -5.20 20.97
CA ASN A 360 11.04 -5.34 20.27
C ASN A 360 11.27 -5.56 18.76
N PRO A 361 10.35 -6.23 18.05
CA PRO A 361 10.51 -6.53 16.62
C PRO A 361 10.64 -5.29 15.75
N GLU A 362 9.94 -4.21 16.08
CA GLU A 362 9.88 -2.98 15.31
C GLU A 362 11.26 -2.33 15.17
N LEU A 363 11.98 -2.17 16.28
CA LEU A 363 13.34 -1.61 16.27
C LEU A 363 14.33 -2.57 15.61
N VAL A 364 14.19 -3.89 15.83
CA VAL A 364 15.03 -4.90 15.17
C VAL A 364 14.89 -4.81 13.65
N ILE A 365 13.66 -4.75 13.13
CA ILE A 365 13.41 -4.60 11.68
C ILE A 365 14.04 -3.30 11.16
N GLY A 366 13.89 -2.19 11.87
CA GLY A 366 14.47 -0.91 11.50
C GLY A 366 15.98 -0.98 11.26
N GLY A 367 16.73 -1.59 12.18
CA GLY A 367 18.18 -1.78 12.04
C GLY A 367 18.57 -2.71 10.88
N LEU A 368 17.83 -3.80 10.66
CA LEU A 368 18.03 -4.72 9.54
C LEU A 368 17.80 -4.03 8.18
N LEU A 369 16.75 -3.24 8.07
CA LEU A 369 16.42 -2.50 6.86
C LEU A 369 17.46 -1.42 6.55
N LEU A 370 17.86 -0.64 7.56
CA LEU A 370 18.92 0.38 7.40
C LEU A 370 20.22 -0.24 6.89
N LEU A 371 20.66 -1.35 7.49
CA LEU A 371 21.87 -2.05 7.06
C LEU A 371 21.76 -2.58 5.63
N SER A 372 20.65 -3.24 5.32
CA SER A 372 20.41 -3.85 4.00
C SER A 372 20.35 -2.80 2.90
N CYS A 373 19.58 -1.72 3.10
CA CYS A 373 19.46 -0.64 2.12
C CYS A 373 20.78 0.13 1.96
N ALA A 374 21.56 0.32 3.03
CA ALA A 374 22.86 0.96 2.94
C ALA A 374 23.83 0.14 2.08
N VAL A 375 23.93 -1.17 2.34
CA VAL A 375 24.86 -2.05 1.59
C VAL A 375 24.40 -2.22 0.15
N VAL A 376 23.11 -2.50 -0.08
CA VAL A 376 22.54 -2.67 -1.43
C VAL A 376 22.59 -1.35 -2.21
N GLY A 377 22.29 -0.23 -1.56
CA GLY A 377 22.32 1.10 -2.18
C GLY A 377 23.71 1.48 -2.64
N VAL A 378 24.74 1.43 -1.78
CA VAL A 378 26.12 1.75 -2.15
C VAL A 378 26.63 0.77 -3.21
N ARG A 379 26.26 -0.51 -3.13
CA ARG A 379 26.61 -1.51 -4.13
C ARG A 379 25.97 -1.22 -5.49
N ALA A 380 24.71 -0.78 -5.50
CA ALA A 380 24.03 -0.36 -6.74
C ALA A 380 24.70 0.86 -7.37
N LEU A 381 25.10 1.83 -6.54
CA LEU A 381 25.83 3.02 -6.99
C LEU A 381 27.16 2.70 -7.66
N PHE A 382 27.86 1.64 -7.28
CA PHE A 382 29.09 1.19 -7.94
C PHE A 382 28.89 0.86 -9.42
N ALA A 383 27.68 0.53 -9.83
CA ALA A 383 27.33 0.23 -11.21
C ALA A 383 26.91 1.47 -12.03
N VAL A 384 26.74 2.62 -11.38
CA VAL A 384 26.38 3.87 -12.06
C VAL A 384 27.68 4.60 -12.47
N PRO A 385 27.95 4.79 -13.76
CA PRO A 385 29.19 5.40 -14.21
C PRO A 385 29.17 6.91 -13.92
N PHE A 386 30.27 7.42 -13.40
CA PHE A 386 30.52 8.87 -13.38
C PHE A 386 30.93 9.36 -14.78
N THR A 387 31.88 8.63 -15.41
CA THR A 387 32.24 8.75 -16.81
C THR A 387 32.93 7.45 -17.25
N LEU A 388 32.51 6.91 -18.39
CA LEU A 388 33.14 5.71 -18.94
C LEU A 388 34.61 5.95 -19.34
N ARG A 389 34.93 7.20 -19.74
CA ARG A 389 36.29 7.60 -20.07
C ARG A 389 37.27 7.52 -18.88
N ALA A 390 36.81 7.57 -17.64
CA ALA A 390 37.67 7.43 -16.45
C ALA A 390 38.29 6.02 -16.31
N ASN A 391 37.84 5.04 -17.11
CA ASN A 391 38.37 3.69 -17.22
C ASN A 391 39.87 3.67 -17.62
N TRP A 392 40.36 4.65 -18.42
CA TRP A 392 41.70 4.63 -19.03
C TRP A 392 42.82 4.52 -18.00
N ILE A 393 42.69 5.21 -16.87
CA ILE A 393 43.73 5.21 -15.83
C ILE A 393 43.90 3.83 -15.19
N PHE A 394 42.79 3.09 -15.03
CA PHE A 394 42.82 1.71 -14.50
C PHE A 394 43.33 0.70 -15.52
N ARG A 395 43.19 0.98 -16.83
CA ARG A 395 43.79 0.17 -17.92
C ARG A 395 45.30 0.33 -17.99
N ILE A 396 45.78 1.58 -17.91
CA ILE A 396 47.23 1.90 -17.98
C ILE A 396 47.96 1.38 -16.74
N THR A 397 47.35 1.56 -15.55
CA THR A 397 47.97 1.10 -14.31
C THR A 397 47.93 -0.40 -14.13
N SER A 398 47.39 -1.14 -15.12
CA SER A 398 47.19 -2.57 -15.16
C SER A 398 46.97 -3.17 -13.75
N VAL A 399 45.72 -3.35 -13.39
CA VAL A 399 45.35 -3.94 -12.11
C VAL A 399 45.75 -5.42 -12.12
N HIS A 400 47.03 -5.69 -11.89
CA HIS A 400 47.67 -6.98 -12.08
C HIS A 400 47.22 -8.08 -11.10
N ARG A 401 46.58 -7.71 -10.01
CA ARG A 401 46.16 -8.65 -8.95
C ARG A 401 44.68 -8.53 -8.64
N PRO A 402 43.81 -9.35 -9.28
CA PRO A 402 42.36 -9.32 -9.02
C PRO A 402 42.02 -9.43 -7.54
N VAL A 403 42.75 -10.27 -6.80
CA VAL A 403 42.53 -10.46 -5.34
C VAL A 403 42.73 -9.15 -4.56
N ALA A 404 43.75 -8.36 -4.89
CA ALA A 404 44.02 -7.07 -4.22
C ALA A 404 42.92 -6.03 -4.53
N TYR A 405 42.46 -6.05 -5.79
CA TYR A 405 41.35 -5.19 -6.21
C TYR A 405 40.04 -5.51 -5.52
N PHE A 406 39.63 -6.79 -5.50
CA PHE A 406 38.42 -7.22 -4.80
C PHE A 406 38.50 -6.94 -3.30
N ALA A 407 39.68 -7.10 -2.67
CA ALA A 407 39.89 -6.73 -1.28
C ALA A 407 39.69 -5.23 -1.03
N ALA A 408 40.18 -4.37 -1.95
CA ALA A 408 40.06 -2.92 -1.85
C ALA A 408 38.59 -2.47 -2.00
N VAL A 409 37.85 -2.98 -3.00
CA VAL A 409 36.43 -2.67 -3.22
C VAL A 409 35.59 -3.13 -2.03
N ARG A 410 35.86 -4.31 -1.49
CA ARG A 410 35.19 -4.82 -0.30
C ARG A 410 35.40 -3.92 0.93
N LYS A 411 36.65 -3.53 1.21
CA LYS A 411 36.94 -2.62 2.32
C LYS A 411 36.24 -1.29 2.15
N SER A 412 36.14 -0.80 0.90
CA SER A 412 35.40 0.42 0.59
C SER A 412 33.90 0.27 0.89
N LEU A 413 33.29 -0.85 0.53
CA LEU A 413 31.87 -1.12 0.81
C LEU A 413 31.61 -1.24 2.32
N PHE A 414 32.49 -1.95 3.06
CA PHE A 414 32.41 -1.99 4.52
C PHE A 414 32.52 -0.61 5.16
N ALA A 415 33.51 0.19 4.75
CA ALA A 415 33.76 1.49 5.36
C ALA A 415 32.66 2.52 5.10
N ILE A 416 32.02 2.46 3.92
CA ILE A 416 31.08 3.50 3.47
C ILE A 416 29.64 3.09 3.79
N ALA A 417 29.28 1.79 3.69
CA ALA A 417 27.91 1.34 3.86
C ALA A 417 27.67 0.70 5.23
N ALA A 418 28.44 -0.33 5.61
CA ALA A 418 28.15 -1.11 6.80
C ALA A 418 28.61 -0.43 8.10
N ALA A 419 29.83 0.10 8.14
CA ALA A 419 30.41 0.68 9.35
C ALA A 419 29.63 1.87 9.94
N PRO A 420 29.11 2.82 9.14
CA PRO A 420 28.28 3.90 9.68
C PRO A 420 27.00 3.38 10.34
N VAL A 421 26.37 2.35 9.75
CA VAL A 421 25.17 1.73 10.33
C VAL A 421 25.49 0.97 11.61
N TRP A 422 26.59 0.21 11.64
CA TRP A 422 27.01 -0.48 12.85
C TRP A 422 27.30 0.47 14.01
N LEU A 423 28.03 1.56 13.73
CA LEU A 423 28.35 2.57 14.74
C LEU A 423 27.07 3.28 15.22
N GLY A 424 26.19 3.69 14.31
CA GLY A 424 24.92 4.30 14.67
C GLY A 424 24.03 3.36 15.45
N ALA A 425 23.92 2.11 15.02
CA ALA A 425 23.18 1.07 15.73
C ALA A 425 23.77 0.79 17.13
N ALA A 426 25.10 0.71 17.24
CA ALA A 426 25.74 0.53 18.55
C ALA A 426 25.41 1.67 19.52
N VAL A 427 25.49 2.93 19.06
CA VAL A 427 25.13 4.11 19.88
C VAL A 427 23.66 4.03 20.29
N VAL A 428 22.74 3.79 19.36
CA VAL A 428 21.29 3.82 19.61
C VAL A 428 20.90 2.66 20.53
N TYR A 429 21.25 1.42 20.18
CA TYR A 429 20.76 0.25 20.93
C TYR A 429 21.43 0.08 22.29
N LEU A 430 22.71 0.45 22.44
CA LEU A 430 23.38 0.43 23.76
C LEU A 430 22.83 1.52 24.69
N SER A 431 22.27 2.62 24.17
CA SER A 431 21.65 3.67 25.00
C SER A 431 20.19 3.36 25.36
N ILE A 432 19.49 2.54 24.56
CA ILE A 432 18.06 2.29 24.73
C ILE A 432 17.80 0.96 25.47
N TRP A 433 18.52 -0.10 25.10
CA TRP A 433 18.26 -1.44 25.62
C TRP A 433 19.23 -1.84 26.76
N PRO A 434 18.85 -2.83 27.62
CA PRO A 434 19.76 -3.40 28.58
C PRO A 434 21.02 -3.94 27.89
N GLY A 435 22.19 -3.82 28.55
CA GLY A 435 23.51 -4.03 27.92
C GLY A 435 23.66 -5.32 27.11
N ARG A 436 23.16 -6.46 27.62
CA ARG A 436 23.36 -7.77 26.98
C ARG A 436 22.57 -7.91 25.65
N PRO A 437 21.24 -7.72 25.54
CA PRO A 437 20.51 -7.79 24.30
C PRO A 437 20.99 -6.78 23.24
N ALA A 438 21.43 -5.58 23.67
CA ALA A 438 21.97 -4.59 22.76
C ALA A 438 23.27 -5.07 22.09
N VAL A 439 24.19 -5.65 22.85
CA VAL A 439 25.44 -6.23 22.33
C VAL A 439 25.16 -7.41 21.41
N GLU A 440 24.26 -8.32 21.82
CA GLU A 440 23.82 -9.46 21.01
C GLU A 440 23.29 -8.99 19.63
N TYR A 441 22.46 -7.95 19.62
CA TYR A 441 21.90 -7.41 18.37
C TYR A 441 22.96 -6.73 17.50
N VAL A 442 23.84 -5.93 18.07
CA VAL A 442 24.95 -5.30 17.31
C VAL A 442 25.85 -6.36 16.67
N LEU A 443 26.18 -7.45 17.39
CA LEU A 443 26.94 -8.57 16.81
C LEU A 443 26.20 -9.23 15.64
N ILE A 444 24.90 -9.42 15.73
CA ILE A 444 24.08 -9.94 14.65
C ILE A 444 24.14 -9.00 13.45
N LEU A 445 24.00 -7.68 13.64
CA LEU A 445 24.11 -6.70 12.56
C LEU A 445 25.50 -6.73 11.90
N VAL A 446 26.56 -6.94 12.67
CA VAL A 446 27.92 -7.08 12.13
C VAL A 446 28.02 -8.32 11.24
N LEU A 447 27.56 -9.49 11.69
CA LEU A 447 27.60 -10.73 10.92
C LEU A 447 26.75 -10.63 9.64
N LEU A 448 25.54 -10.08 9.75
CA LEU A 448 24.67 -9.82 8.58
C LEU A 448 25.30 -8.86 7.60
N GLY A 449 25.92 -7.78 8.08
CA GLY A 449 26.64 -6.84 7.22
C GLY A 449 27.80 -7.52 6.47
N ILE A 450 28.51 -8.41 7.10
CA ILE A 450 29.55 -9.22 6.43
C ILE A 450 28.91 -10.08 5.33
N ILE A 451 27.85 -10.79 5.62
CA ILE A 451 27.13 -11.64 4.65
C ILE A 451 26.64 -10.79 3.46
N LEU A 452 26.01 -9.64 3.73
CA LEU A 452 25.45 -8.77 2.70
C LEU A 452 26.54 -8.18 1.79
N VAL A 453 27.67 -7.75 2.36
CA VAL A 453 28.79 -7.21 1.59
C VAL A 453 29.43 -8.29 0.71
N GLU A 454 29.69 -9.48 1.26
CA GLU A 454 30.29 -10.59 0.49
C GLU A 454 29.32 -11.06 -0.63
N ARG A 455 28.02 -11.16 -0.35
CA ARG A 455 27.01 -11.51 -1.35
C ARG A 455 26.82 -10.42 -2.40
N GLY A 456 26.84 -9.15 -1.99
CA GLY A 456 26.73 -8.01 -2.91
C GLY A 456 27.89 -7.90 -3.90
N LEU A 457 29.08 -8.36 -3.51
CA LEU A 457 30.28 -8.36 -4.39
C LEU A 457 30.46 -9.66 -5.15
N ASN A 458 29.67 -10.68 -4.92
CA ASN A 458 29.73 -11.92 -5.70
C ASN A 458 29.48 -11.61 -7.19
N GLN A 459 30.39 -12.07 -8.05
CA GLN A 459 30.39 -11.83 -9.51
C GLN A 459 30.56 -10.34 -9.94
N PHE A 460 30.97 -9.43 -9.05
CA PHE A 460 31.25 -8.05 -9.43
C PHE A 460 32.68 -7.92 -9.97
N ARG A 461 32.82 -7.87 -11.31
CA ARG A 461 34.12 -7.81 -12.01
C ARG A 461 34.49 -6.43 -12.54
N LYS A 462 33.64 -5.42 -12.31
CA LYS A 462 33.77 -4.08 -12.89
C LYS A 462 34.34 -3.07 -11.88
N ILE A 463 34.95 -2.00 -12.43
CA ILE A 463 35.46 -0.91 -11.58
C ILE A 463 34.29 -0.01 -11.13
N PRO A 464 34.15 0.31 -9.82
CA PRO A 464 33.13 1.24 -9.36
C PRO A 464 33.17 2.56 -10.13
N PHE A 465 32.01 3.05 -10.54
CA PHE A 465 31.77 4.33 -11.22
C PHE A 465 32.44 4.53 -12.59
N ALA A 466 33.19 3.56 -13.07
CA ALA A 466 33.92 3.63 -14.34
C ALA A 466 33.39 2.68 -15.40
N CYS A 467 32.47 1.79 -15.06
CA CYS A 467 31.85 0.82 -15.95
C CYS A 467 30.33 0.84 -15.77
N SER A 468 29.59 0.89 -16.85
CA SER A 468 28.13 0.78 -16.83
C SER A 468 27.71 -0.66 -16.52
N TRP A 469 26.67 -0.80 -15.78
CA TRP A 469 25.93 -2.03 -15.69
C TRP A 469 24.60 -1.81 -16.43
N LEU A 470 24.57 -2.16 -17.69
CA LEU A 470 23.31 -2.20 -18.42
C LEU A 470 22.51 -3.39 -17.90
N PRO A 471 21.40 -3.14 -17.21
CA PRO A 471 20.48 -4.21 -16.88
C PRO A 471 19.74 -4.60 -18.15
N GLY A 472 20.39 -5.42 -18.97
CA GLY A 472 19.80 -5.94 -20.19
C GLY A 472 18.78 -7.02 -19.90
N SER A 473 17.68 -6.76 -19.26
CA SER A 473 16.44 -7.52 -19.44
C SER A 473 15.34 -7.05 -18.49
N THR A 474 14.15 -6.88 -19.02
CA THR A 474 12.88 -6.61 -18.34
C THR A 474 12.57 -7.60 -17.21
N HIS A 475 12.99 -8.85 -17.34
CA HIS A 475 12.82 -9.91 -16.34
C HIS A 475 13.53 -9.65 -15.01
N ARG A 476 14.61 -8.87 -14.98
CA ARG A 476 15.36 -8.60 -13.75
C ARG A 476 14.65 -7.56 -12.86
N LYS A 477 13.91 -6.62 -13.46
CA LYS A 477 13.16 -5.58 -12.73
C LYS A 477 11.96 -6.16 -11.96
N MET A 478 11.25 -7.11 -12.57
CA MET A 478 10.16 -7.82 -11.92
C MET A 478 10.67 -8.71 -10.78
N LYS A 479 11.84 -9.34 -10.96
CA LYS A 479 12.51 -10.08 -9.88
C LYS A 479 12.84 -9.20 -8.67
N ILE A 480 13.26 -7.94 -8.87
CA ILE A 480 13.58 -7.01 -7.77
C ILE A 480 12.34 -6.71 -6.92
N GLY A 481 11.17 -6.50 -7.53
CA GLY A 481 9.92 -6.26 -6.80
C GLY A 481 9.50 -7.48 -5.97
N VAL A 482 9.48 -8.67 -6.56
CA VAL A 482 9.15 -9.91 -5.85
C VAL A 482 10.16 -10.20 -4.73
N TRP A 483 11.47 -10.03 -4.99
CA TRP A 483 12.50 -10.19 -3.97
C TRP A 483 12.40 -9.15 -2.84
N GLY A 484 11.89 -7.95 -3.12
CA GLY A 484 11.60 -6.93 -2.10
C GLY A 484 10.55 -7.41 -1.10
N TRP A 485 9.45 -7.97 -1.60
CA TRP A 485 8.40 -8.57 -0.76
C TRP A 485 8.89 -9.79 0.03
N VAL A 486 9.60 -10.70 -0.63
CA VAL A 486 10.20 -11.85 0.05
C VAL A 486 11.17 -11.40 1.14
N PHE A 487 12.00 -10.41 0.85
CA PHE A 487 12.92 -9.82 1.83
C PHE A 487 12.17 -9.22 3.03
N TYR A 488 11.06 -8.52 2.79
CA TYR A 488 10.22 -7.97 3.84
C TYR A 488 9.67 -9.06 4.78
N LEU A 489 9.07 -10.10 4.21
CA LEU A 489 8.50 -11.22 4.99
C LEU A 489 9.60 -11.95 5.79
N VAL A 490 10.74 -12.20 5.16
CA VAL A 490 11.89 -12.85 5.81
C VAL A 490 12.46 -11.97 6.91
N ALA A 491 12.58 -10.66 6.71
CA ALA A 491 13.08 -9.73 7.72
C ALA A 491 12.15 -9.67 8.94
N ASN A 492 10.84 -9.67 8.73
CA ASN A 492 9.86 -9.68 9.81
C ASN A 492 9.92 -11.00 10.61
N MET A 493 9.90 -12.13 9.92
CA MET A 493 10.04 -13.44 10.56
C MET A 493 11.35 -13.53 11.37
N PHE A 494 12.46 -13.08 10.78
CA PHE A 494 13.76 -13.08 11.40
C PHE A 494 13.82 -12.17 12.63
N ALA A 495 13.20 -10.99 12.59
CA ALA A 495 13.15 -10.08 13.73
C ALA A 495 12.40 -10.70 14.92
N ASN A 496 11.29 -11.40 14.70
CA ASN A 496 10.57 -12.10 15.75
C ASN A 496 11.40 -13.24 16.35
N ILE A 497 12.12 -14.00 15.52
CA ILE A 497 13.06 -15.04 15.99
C ILE A 497 14.17 -14.43 16.86
N LEU A 498 14.70 -13.27 16.47
CA LEU A 498 15.74 -12.59 17.24
C LEU A 498 15.24 -12.13 18.62
N VAL A 499 14.07 -11.46 18.64
CA VAL A 499 13.49 -11.00 19.91
C VAL A 499 13.20 -12.17 20.85
N TRP A 500 12.70 -13.29 20.30
CA TRP A 500 12.50 -14.53 21.06
C TRP A 500 13.81 -15.17 21.57
N SER A 501 14.94 -14.88 20.91
CA SER A 501 16.25 -15.45 21.25
C SER A 501 17.01 -14.61 22.26
N PHE A 502 16.77 -13.30 22.35
CA PHE A 502 17.52 -12.42 23.26
C PHE A 502 17.39 -12.83 24.72
N GLY A 503 18.49 -12.71 25.44
CA GLY A 503 18.60 -13.08 26.84
C GLY A 503 18.63 -14.60 27.13
N LYS A 504 18.50 -15.46 26.12
CA LYS A 504 18.59 -16.92 26.25
C LYS A 504 19.87 -17.44 25.60
N PRO A 505 20.91 -17.81 26.40
CA PRO A 505 22.25 -18.12 25.89
C PRO A 505 22.27 -19.18 24.77
N ALA A 506 21.58 -20.29 24.96
CA ALA A 506 21.58 -21.38 23.98
C ALA A 506 21.03 -20.95 22.60
N ARG A 507 19.97 -20.15 22.58
CA ARG A 507 19.32 -19.69 21.35
C ARG A 507 20.16 -18.65 20.62
N ILE A 508 20.71 -17.68 21.36
CA ILE A 508 21.51 -16.62 20.75
C ILE A 508 22.82 -17.17 20.19
N PHE A 509 23.47 -18.14 20.89
CA PHE A 509 24.66 -18.80 20.36
C PHE A 509 24.37 -19.63 19.11
N THR A 510 23.19 -20.25 19.02
CA THR A 510 22.76 -20.94 17.79
C THR A 510 22.61 -19.96 16.63
N VAL A 511 21.95 -18.82 16.85
CA VAL A 511 21.78 -17.79 15.82
C VAL A 511 23.14 -17.22 15.39
N LEU A 512 23.97 -16.85 16.33
CA LEU A 512 25.32 -16.32 16.05
C LEU A 512 26.19 -17.37 15.35
N GLY A 513 26.09 -18.65 15.73
CA GLY A 513 26.80 -19.76 15.09
C GLY A 513 26.38 -19.94 13.64
N ILE A 514 25.07 -19.94 13.35
CA ILE A 514 24.55 -20.05 11.98
C ILE A 514 24.99 -18.86 11.13
N LEU A 515 24.83 -17.63 11.65
CA LEU A 515 25.26 -16.43 10.94
C LEU A 515 26.77 -16.38 10.76
N GLY A 516 27.55 -16.81 11.74
CA GLY A 516 29.00 -16.94 11.65
C GLY A 516 29.44 -17.93 10.57
N ALA A 517 28.80 -19.11 10.53
CA ALA A 517 29.04 -20.10 9.49
C ALA A 517 28.69 -19.58 8.09
N LEU A 518 27.56 -18.89 7.94
CA LEU A 518 27.14 -18.26 6.69
C LEU A 518 28.10 -17.13 6.25
N ALA A 519 28.58 -16.33 7.21
CA ALA A 519 29.57 -15.29 6.95
C ALA A 519 30.90 -15.89 6.47
N LEU A 520 31.38 -16.94 7.11
CA LEU A 520 32.60 -17.67 6.71
C LEU A 520 32.43 -18.34 5.33
N TYR A 521 31.30 -19.00 5.09
CA TYR A 521 30.98 -19.59 3.80
C TYR A 521 30.95 -18.52 2.69
N SER A 522 30.23 -17.43 2.90
CA SER A 522 30.15 -16.32 1.95
C SER A 522 31.54 -15.73 1.66
N ARG A 523 32.34 -15.60 2.69
CA ARG A 523 33.73 -15.14 2.61
C ARG A 523 34.61 -16.09 1.81
N ARG A 524 34.56 -17.40 2.06
CA ARG A 524 35.32 -18.41 1.31
C ARG A 524 34.97 -18.36 -0.17
N ARG A 525 33.70 -18.34 -0.49
CA ARG A 525 33.20 -18.27 -1.88
C ARG A 525 33.67 -17.01 -2.61
N THR A 526 33.67 -15.84 -1.93
CA THR A 526 34.20 -14.60 -2.55
C THR A 526 35.71 -14.68 -2.78
N LEU A 527 36.46 -15.33 -1.88
CA LEU A 527 37.92 -15.52 -2.03
C LEU A 527 38.25 -16.49 -3.16
N GLU A 528 37.50 -17.59 -3.28
CA GLU A 528 37.64 -18.54 -4.40
C GLU A 528 37.38 -17.85 -5.73
N PHE A 529 36.28 -17.08 -5.82
CA PHE A 529 35.99 -16.28 -6.97
C PHE A 529 37.12 -15.29 -7.33
N ALA A 530 37.66 -14.58 -6.32
CA ALA A 530 38.73 -13.62 -6.53
C ALA A 530 40.09 -14.27 -6.95
N ARG A 531 40.29 -15.55 -6.59
CA ARG A 531 41.52 -16.30 -6.94
C ARG A 531 41.45 -17.00 -8.29
N ALA A 532 40.25 -17.24 -8.80
CA ALA A 532 40.07 -17.93 -10.07
C ALA A 532 40.66 -17.10 -11.23
N PRO A 533 41.53 -17.72 -12.05
CA PRO A 533 42.27 -17.01 -13.12
C PRO A 533 41.35 -16.43 -14.20
N GLU A 534 40.15 -16.98 -14.36
CA GLU A 534 39.12 -16.55 -15.28
C GLU A 534 38.44 -15.22 -14.86
N ASN A 535 38.57 -14.84 -13.59
CA ASN A 535 37.87 -13.70 -13.02
C ASN A 535 38.72 -12.42 -13.07
N ARG A 536 39.07 -11.99 -14.28
CA ARG A 536 39.75 -10.71 -14.51
C ARG A 536 38.80 -9.54 -14.34
N VAL A 537 39.36 -8.35 -13.99
CA VAL A 537 38.61 -7.11 -14.00
C VAL A 537 38.19 -6.78 -15.43
N GLN A 538 36.91 -6.56 -15.63
CA GLN A 538 36.33 -6.23 -16.93
C GLN A 538 36.27 -4.73 -17.11
N PHE A 539 36.73 -4.24 -18.24
CA PHE A 539 36.63 -2.87 -18.69
C PHE A 539 35.61 -2.78 -19.83
N GLU A 540 34.75 -1.77 -19.76
CA GLU A 540 33.84 -1.45 -20.86
C GLU A 540 34.52 -0.41 -21.76
N ASP A 541 34.39 -0.63 -23.08
CA ASP A 541 34.76 0.40 -24.05
C ASP A 541 33.67 1.46 -24.11
N SER A 542 34.10 2.72 -24.25
CA SER A 542 33.15 3.78 -24.57
C SER A 542 32.52 3.44 -25.91
N PRO A 543 31.20 3.55 -26.07
CA PRO A 543 30.62 3.43 -27.40
C PRO A 543 31.32 4.41 -28.32
N PRO A 544 31.56 4.03 -29.59
CA PRO A 544 32.15 4.97 -30.56
C PRO A 544 31.35 6.25 -30.51
N ALA A 545 32.00 7.40 -30.58
CA ALA A 545 31.32 8.70 -30.65
C ALA A 545 30.50 8.67 -31.95
N GLU A 546 29.21 8.43 -31.85
CA GLU A 546 28.30 8.63 -32.94
C GLU A 546 28.26 10.13 -33.19
N ILE A 547 28.89 10.55 -34.26
CA ILE A 547 28.73 11.91 -34.79
C ILE A 547 27.37 11.90 -35.48
N PHE A 548 26.34 12.35 -34.78
CA PHE A 548 25.09 12.67 -35.45
C PHE A 548 25.36 13.85 -36.38
N ALA A 549 25.43 13.61 -37.68
CA ALA A 549 25.39 14.67 -38.65
C ALA A 549 24.03 15.35 -38.52
N LEU A 550 24.03 16.60 -38.06
CA LEU A 550 22.86 17.46 -38.09
C LEU A 550 22.58 17.78 -39.57
N ASP A 551 21.64 17.11 -40.18
CA ASP A 551 21.09 17.47 -41.48
C ASP A 551 20.16 18.66 -41.28
N LEU A 552 20.66 19.86 -41.52
CA LEU A 552 19.95 21.12 -41.36
C LEU A 552 18.77 21.27 -42.35
N HIS A 553 18.68 20.41 -43.37
CA HIS A 553 17.57 20.43 -44.34
C HIS A 553 16.35 19.59 -43.90
N GLN A 554 16.47 18.80 -42.88
CA GLN A 554 15.36 18.01 -42.35
C GLN A 554 14.73 18.64 -41.08
N ASP A 555 14.19 19.86 -41.21
CA ASP A 555 13.33 20.46 -40.16
C ASP A 555 12.10 19.62 -39.80
N GLY A 556 11.86 18.51 -40.49
CA GLY A 556 10.82 17.51 -40.24
C GLY A 556 11.28 16.16 -39.76
N ALA A 557 12.60 15.93 -39.60
CA ALA A 557 13.16 14.60 -39.22
C ALA A 557 12.68 14.11 -37.83
N TRP A 558 12.16 15.01 -37.00
CA TRP A 558 11.52 14.66 -35.73
C TRP A 558 10.10 14.13 -35.87
N LEU A 559 9.53 14.16 -37.10
CA LEU A 559 8.17 13.70 -37.42
C LEU A 559 8.13 12.39 -38.18
N ASN A 560 9.25 11.95 -38.77
CA ASN A 560 9.34 10.66 -39.46
C ASN A 560 9.91 9.62 -38.48
N ASP A 561 9.03 9.00 -37.75
CA ASP A 561 9.32 7.86 -36.85
C ASP A 561 9.92 6.63 -37.56
N GLU A 562 9.95 6.58 -38.91
CA GLU A 562 10.36 5.39 -39.67
C GLU A 562 11.87 5.18 -39.77
N ALA A 563 12.67 6.24 -39.75
CA ALA A 563 14.14 6.08 -39.90
C ALA A 563 14.86 5.72 -38.57
N PHE A 564 14.23 5.92 -37.42
CA PHE A 564 14.80 5.60 -36.10
C PHE A 564 14.37 4.24 -35.58
N VAL A 565 13.47 3.56 -36.30
CA VAL A 565 12.82 2.30 -35.90
C VAL A 565 13.70 1.09 -36.15
N ASP A 566 14.61 1.13 -37.09
CA ASP A 566 15.33 -0.07 -37.52
C ASP A 566 16.54 -0.50 -36.68
N THR A 567 16.92 0.29 -35.64
CA THR A 567 18.14 -0.04 -34.88
C THR A 567 17.94 -0.33 -33.40
N ILE A 568 16.72 -0.23 -32.83
CA ILE A 568 16.62 -0.18 -31.34
C ILE A 568 15.76 -1.27 -30.68
N ASP A 569 14.88 -1.98 -31.33
CA ASP A 569 14.15 -3.06 -30.63
C ASP A 569 13.50 -4.08 -31.59
N PRO A 570 13.94 -5.35 -31.61
CA PRO A 570 13.26 -6.41 -32.36
C PRO A 570 11.83 -6.70 -31.85
N ASN A 571 11.39 -6.06 -30.77
CA ASN A 571 10.03 -6.17 -30.22
C ASN A 571 9.10 -5.00 -30.59
N MET A 572 9.56 -3.98 -31.35
CA MET A 572 8.73 -2.84 -31.74
C MET A 572 7.65 -3.17 -32.78
N GLY A 573 7.73 -4.31 -33.47
CA GLY A 573 6.72 -4.81 -34.40
C GLY A 573 5.54 -5.56 -33.74
N ARG A 574 5.54 -5.75 -32.42
CA ARG A 574 4.40 -6.35 -31.72
C ARG A 574 3.37 -5.27 -31.42
N GLY A 575 2.24 -5.31 -32.12
CA GLY A 575 1.11 -4.42 -31.86
C GLY A 575 0.71 -4.38 -30.36
N ILE A 576 -0.16 -3.46 -30.00
CA ILE A 576 -0.67 -3.26 -28.63
C ILE A 576 -0.97 -4.57 -27.88
N TRP A 577 -1.52 -5.56 -28.58
CA TRP A 577 -1.79 -6.92 -28.07
C TRP A 577 -0.53 -7.71 -27.65
N GLY A 578 0.57 -7.57 -28.38
CA GLY A 578 1.83 -8.21 -28.01
C GLY A 578 2.47 -7.62 -26.75
N ARG A 579 2.22 -6.33 -26.48
CA ARG A 579 2.69 -5.63 -25.27
C ARG A 579 1.79 -5.90 -24.06
N LEU A 580 0.48 -6.08 -24.27
CA LEU A 580 -0.49 -6.38 -23.22
C LEU A 580 -0.50 -7.87 -22.83
N ARG A 581 -0.11 -8.77 -23.71
CA ARG A 581 -0.11 -10.23 -23.48
C ARG A 581 0.59 -10.66 -22.17
N PRO A 582 1.82 -10.18 -21.82
CA PRO A 582 2.45 -10.59 -20.57
C PRO A 582 1.71 -10.04 -19.33
N PHE A 583 1.07 -8.88 -19.43
CA PHE A 583 0.24 -8.33 -18.34
C PHE A 583 -1.06 -9.13 -18.20
N ALA A 584 -1.70 -9.49 -19.33
CA ALA A 584 -2.90 -10.32 -19.33
C ALA A 584 -2.60 -11.72 -18.75
N LEU A 585 -1.48 -12.35 -19.15
CA LEU A 585 -1.04 -13.63 -18.59
C LEU A 585 -0.70 -13.52 -17.10
N GLY A 586 -0.05 -12.45 -16.68
CA GLY A 586 0.23 -12.17 -15.27
C GLY A 586 -1.05 -11.97 -14.46
N PHE A 587 -2.02 -11.28 -15.01
CA PHE A 587 -3.33 -11.07 -14.38
C PHE A 587 -4.13 -12.38 -14.26
N VAL A 588 -4.16 -13.18 -15.32
CA VAL A 588 -4.78 -14.54 -15.29
C VAL A 588 -4.07 -15.43 -14.27
N ALA A 589 -2.75 -15.42 -14.23
CA ALA A 589 -2.00 -16.18 -13.23
C ALA A 589 -2.33 -15.72 -11.79
N LEU A 590 -2.49 -14.41 -11.56
CA LEU A 590 -2.88 -13.87 -10.26
C LEU A 590 -4.27 -14.35 -9.84
N ILE A 591 -5.24 -14.34 -10.77
CA ILE A 591 -6.60 -14.87 -10.53
C ILE A 591 -6.54 -16.36 -10.16
N LEU A 592 -5.78 -17.15 -10.92
CA LEU A 592 -5.64 -18.59 -10.64
C LEU A 592 -4.95 -18.86 -9.30
N CYS A 593 -3.92 -18.08 -8.96
CA CYS A 593 -3.26 -18.18 -7.65
C CYS A 593 -4.21 -17.80 -6.51
N GLY A 594 -5.03 -16.77 -6.68
CA GLY A 594 -6.02 -16.36 -5.70
C GLY A 594 -7.09 -17.44 -5.50
N PHE A 595 -7.61 -17.99 -6.59
CA PHE A 595 -8.57 -19.10 -6.54
C PHE A 595 -7.97 -20.33 -5.83
N LEU A 596 -6.74 -20.71 -6.17
CA LEU A 596 -6.05 -21.83 -5.52
C LEU A 596 -5.84 -21.57 -4.02
N TYR A 597 -5.48 -20.35 -3.65
CA TYR A 597 -5.33 -19.94 -2.25
C TYR A 597 -6.64 -20.13 -1.48
N GLU A 598 -7.79 -19.69 -2.02
CA GLU A 598 -9.10 -19.87 -1.39
C GLU A 598 -9.43 -21.37 -1.19
N GLN A 599 -9.23 -22.19 -2.24
CA GLN A 599 -9.49 -23.62 -2.16
C GLN A 599 -8.63 -24.34 -1.10
N VAL A 600 -7.34 -24.00 -1.05
CA VAL A 600 -6.41 -24.55 -0.04
C VAL A 600 -6.79 -24.10 1.36
N SER A 601 -7.18 -22.85 1.52
CA SER A 601 -7.60 -22.31 2.83
C SER A 601 -8.92 -22.94 3.31
N GLU A 602 -9.92 -23.07 2.44
CA GLU A 602 -11.16 -23.78 2.79
C GLU A 602 -10.91 -25.27 3.14
N TRP A 603 -9.99 -25.93 2.43
CA TRP A 603 -9.60 -27.30 2.75
C TRP A 603 -8.91 -27.40 4.12
N HIS A 604 -8.06 -26.42 4.47
CA HIS A 604 -7.44 -26.33 5.78
C HIS A 604 -8.49 -26.13 6.88
N ASP A 605 -9.42 -25.19 6.71
CA ASP A 605 -10.50 -24.91 7.65
C ASP A 605 -11.38 -26.14 7.89
N ARG A 606 -11.71 -26.89 6.83
CA ARG A 606 -12.51 -28.14 6.96
C ARG A 606 -11.80 -29.21 7.76
N ARG A 607 -10.45 -29.23 7.76
CA ARG A 607 -9.65 -30.16 8.57
C ARG A 607 -9.53 -29.70 10.01
N GLU A 608 -9.34 -28.42 10.24
CA GLU A 608 -9.20 -27.84 11.56
C GLU A 608 -10.54 -27.78 12.31
N TYR A 609 -11.62 -27.50 11.59
CA TYR A 609 -12.99 -27.39 12.12
C TYR A 609 -13.92 -28.42 11.47
N PRO A 610 -13.83 -29.70 11.91
CA PRO A 610 -14.66 -30.75 11.35
C PRO A 610 -16.14 -30.49 11.63
N ARG A 611 -16.99 -31.07 10.79
CA ARG A 611 -18.46 -30.94 10.85
C ARG A 611 -18.99 -31.24 12.25
N VAL A 612 -19.78 -30.31 12.75
CA VAL A 612 -20.62 -30.52 13.95
C VAL A 612 -22.05 -30.83 13.47
N GLY A 613 -22.49 -32.07 13.68
CA GLY A 613 -23.78 -32.56 13.16
C GLY A 613 -23.62 -33.67 12.12
N GLN A 614 -24.70 -33.95 11.41
CA GLN A 614 -24.72 -34.96 10.37
C GLN A 614 -25.16 -34.37 9.02
N ALA A 615 -24.62 -34.92 7.94
CA ALA A 615 -25.06 -34.61 6.59
C ALA A 615 -26.35 -35.43 6.30
N VAL A 616 -27.42 -34.75 5.97
CA VAL A 616 -28.68 -35.38 5.59
C VAL A 616 -28.96 -35.08 4.12
N ASP A 617 -29.09 -36.09 3.30
CA ASP A 617 -29.42 -35.93 1.88
C ASP A 617 -30.89 -35.55 1.72
N ILE A 618 -31.16 -34.47 1.00
CA ILE A 618 -32.51 -33.96 0.72
C ILE A 618 -32.89 -34.10 -0.76
N GLY A 619 -32.15 -34.96 -1.47
CA GLY A 619 -32.34 -35.20 -2.90
C GLY A 619 -31.32 -34.52 -3.77
N GLY A 620 -30.09 -35.10 -3.87
CA GLY A 620 -28.97 -34.63 -4.68
C GLY A 620 -28.07 -33.58 -4.03
N ARG A 621 -28.32 -33.16 -2.81
CA ARG A 621 -27.48 -32.31 -1.95
C ARG A 621 -27.73 -32.60 -0.48
N SER A 622 -26.75 -32.34 0.36
CA SER A 622 -26.82 -32.56 1.80
C SER A 622 -26.94 -31.26 2.58
N LEU A 623 -27.82 -31.28 3.59
CA LEU A 623 -27.85 -30.22 4.60
C LEU A 623 -27.31 -30.74 5.93
N ASN A 624 -26.64 -29.88 6.66
CA ASN A 624 -26.10 -30.19 7.98
C ASN A 624 -27.19 -30.01 9.04
N LEU A 625 -27.37 -31.01 9.89
CA LEU A 625 -28.32 -31.03 10.97
C LEU A 625 -27.63 -31.49 12.25
N TYR A 626 -27.81 -30.77 13.35
CA TYR A 626 -27.35 -31.17 14.65
C TYR A 626 -28.51 -31.20 15.64
N CYS A 627 -28.70 -32.32 16.28
CA CYS A 627 -29.76 -32.51 17.29
C CYS A 627 -29.17 -33.05 18.60
N SER A 628 -29.71 -32.60 19.72
CA SER A 628 -29.45 -33.20 21.03
C SER A 628 -30.70 -33.10 21.90
N GLY A 629 -30.72 -33.80 23.02
CA GLY A 629 -31.91 -33.98 23.87
C GLY A 629 -32.85 -35.07 23.37
N GLN A 630 -33.86 -35.38 24.17
CA GLN A 630 -34.88 -36.41 23.89
C GLN A 630 -36.27 -35.88 24.21
N GLY A 631 -37.28 -36.49 23.60
CA GLY A 631 -38.68 -36.12 23.79
C GLY A 631 -39.22 -35.27 22.62
N GLY A 632 -40.46 -34.82 22.76
CA GLY A 632 -41.13 -34.00 21.73
C GLY A 632 -42.15 -33.06 22.38
N PRO A 633 -42.58 -32.03 21.63
CA PRO A 633 -42.21 -31.73 20.23
C PRO A 633 -40.77 -31.31 20.06
N ALA A 634 -40.17 -31.65 18.91
CA ALA A 634 -38.82 -31.22 18.58
C ALA A 634 -38.77 -29.71 18.31
N VAL A 635 -37.75 -29.06 18.86
CA VAL A 635 -37.51 -27.62 18.63
C VAL A 635 -36.49 -27.46 17.52
N ILE A 636 -36.83 -26.72 16.46
CA ILE A 636 -36.00 -26.51 15.27
C ILE A 636 -35.61 -25.03 15.18
N PHE A 637 -34.29 -24.76 15.12
CA PHE A 637 -33.75 -23.40 15.09
C PHE A 637 -33.31 -23.01 13.70
N ASP A 638 -33.84 -21.91 13.18
CA ASP A 638 -33.40 -21.24 11.94
C ASP A 638 -32.72 -19.91 12.29
N THR A 639 -31.60 -19.64 11.65
CA THR A 639 -30.71 -18.48 11.92
C THR A 639 -31.09 -17.25 11.09
N GLY A 640 -30.52 -16.11 11.44
CA GLY A 640 -30.56 -14.90 10.61
C GLY A 640 -29.76 -15.02 9.31
N ALA A 641 -29.84 -14.03 8.45
CA ALA A 641 -29.04 -13.93 7.24
C ALA A 641 -27.54 -13.95 7.59
N ASN A 642 -26.73 -14.57 6.73
CA ASN A 642 -25.28 -14.69 6.90
C ASN A 642 -24.82 -15.38 8.20
N GLN A 643 -25.62 -16.27 8.75
CA GLN A 643 -25.30 -16.98 10.00
C GLN A 643 -25.44 -18.51 9.81
N PRO A 644 -24.44 -19.32 10.22
CA PRO A 644 -24.55 -20.77 10.27
C PRO A 644 -25.41 -21.19 11.46
N GLY A 645 -25.99 -22.37 11.39
CA GLY A 645 -26.77 -22.99 12.47
C GLY A 645 -26.01 -23.09 13.79
N TYR A 646 -24.71 -23.23 13.73
CA TYR A 646 -23.82 -23.25 14.90
C TYR A 646 -23.94 -21.99 15.77
N SER A 647 -24.46 -20.86 15.26
CA SER A 647 -24.74 -19.66 16.05
C SER A 647 -25.68 -19.90 17.23
N TRP A 648 -26.48 -20.99 17.23
CA TRP A 648 -27.36 -21.37 18.32
C TRP A 648 -26.67 -22.12 19.48
N LEU A 649 -25.32 -22.20 19.48
CA LEU A 649 -24.49 -22.94 20.42
C LEU A 649 -24.76 -22.65 21.90
N PHE A 650 -25.31 -21.48 22.27
CA PHE A 650 -25.63 -21.12 23.67
C PHE A 650 -27.08 -21.39 24.04
N VAL A 651 -28.00 -21.42 23.07
CA VAL A 651 -29.43 -21.60 23.30
C VAL A 651 -29.83 -23.05 23.19
N GLN A 652 -29.43 -23.71 22.11
CA GLN A 652 -29.81 -25.08 21.81
C GLN A 652 -29.47 -26.07 22.93
N PRO A 653 -28.30 -26.09 23.59
CA PRO A 653 -27.99 -27.03 24.65
C PRO A 653 -28.86 -26.83 25.91
N ARG A 654 -29.38 -25.62 26.12
CA ARG A 654 -30.28 -25.32 27.24
C ARG A 654 -31.69 -25.88 26.94
N VAL A 655 -32.19 -25.71 25.72
CA VAL A 655 -33.47 -26.27 25.28
C VAL A 655 -33.40 -27.78 25.19
N ALA A 656 -32.27 -28.35 24.80
CA ALA A 656 -32.01 -29.78 24.74
C ALA A 656 -32.16 -30.52 26.08
N ARG A 657 -32.13 -29.79 27.22
CA ARG A 657 -32.42 -30.37 28.55
C ARG A 657 -33.90 -30.63 28.77
N LEU A 658 -34.78 -29.98 27.99
CA LEU A 658 -36.23 -30.03 28.13
C LEU A 658 -36.87 -30.96 27.09
N THR A 659 -36.37 -30.93 25.87
CA THR A 659 -36.89 -31.68 24.73
C THR A 659 -35.82 -31.89 23.68
N ARG A 660 -36.12 -32.59 22.59
CA ARG A 660 -35.22 -32.69 21.44
C ARG A 660 -35.07 -31.32 20.76
N ALA A 661 -33.84 -30.81 20.63
CA ALA A 661 -33.53 -29.48 20.09
C ALA A 661 -32.51 -29.59 18.96
N CYS A 662 -32.85 -29.07 17.78
CA CYS A 662 -32.08 -29.21 16.56
C CYS A 662 -31.83 -27.82 15.92
N TRP A 663 -30.60 -27.59 15.47
CA TRP A 663 -30.31 -26.53 14.52
C TRP A 663 -29.80 -27.14 13.22
N TYR A 664 -29.96 -26.43 12.14
CA TYR A 664 -29.47 -26.80 10.83
C TYR A 664 -28.78 -25.67 10.14
N ASP A 665 -27.91 -25.98 9.19
CA ASP A 665 -27.32 -24.99 8.28
C ASP A 665 -28.19 -24.93 7.03
N ARG A 666 -28.71 -23.76 6.68
CA ARG A 666 -29.35 -23.55 5.38
C ARG A 666 -28.38 -23.86 4.25
N ALA A 667 -28.90 -24.16 3.06
CA ALA A 667 -28.05 -24.46 1.89
C ALA A 667 -27.00 -23.37 1.66
N GLY A 668 -25.73 -23.77 1.51
CA GLY A 668 -24.56 -22.92 1.34
C GLY A 668 -24.00 -22.30 2.60
N TYR A 669 -24.68 -22.39 3.75
CA TYR A 669 -24.13 -21.98 5.03
C TYR A 669 -23.46 -23.14 5.75
N GLY A 670 -22.52 -22.80 6.62
CA GLY A 670 -21.87 -23.74 7.49
C GLY A 670 -21.33 -24.98 6.75
N TRP A 671 -21.76 -26.16 7.16
CA TRP A 671 -21.32 -27.41 6.54
C TRP A 671 -22.32 -27.98 5.48
N SER A 672 -23.40 -27.22 5.13
CA SER A 672 -24.36 -27.58 4.10
C SER A 672 -23.86 -27.34 2.69
N ASP A 673 -24.32 -28.14 1.73
CA ASP A 673 -24.06 -27.91 0.30
C ASP A 673 -24.83 -26.67 -0.20
N ALA A 674 -24.31 -26.02 -1.25
CA ALA A 674 -24.99 -24.90 -1.89
C ALA A 674 -26.22 -25.34 -2.65
N ALA A 675 -27.24 -24.49 -2.74
CA ALA A 675 -28.43 -24.75 -3.57
C ALA A 675 -28.30 -24.08 -4.94
N PRO A 676 -28.82 -24.69 -6.01
CA PRO A 676 -29.04 -24.00 -7.28
C PRO A 676 -30.28 -23.08 -7.21
N GLY A 677 -30.32 -22.02 -8.06
CA GLY A 677 -31.54 -21.23 -8.24
C GLY A 677 -31.78 -20.14 -7.17
N SER A 678 -33.03 -19.76 -7.02
CA SER A 678 -33.50 -18.75 -6.06
C SER A 678 -33.44 -19.24 -4.62
N ARG A 679 -33.44 -18.27 -3.68
CA ARG A 679 -33.37 -18.55 -2.24
C ARG A 679 -34.41 -17.74 -1.48
N THR A 680 -35.68 -17.90 -1.93
CA THR A 680 -36.84 -17.31 -1.23
C THR A 680 -37.14 -18.07 0.06
N SER A 681 -37.91 -17.45 0.94
CA SER A 681 -38.35 -18.11 2.18
C SER A 681 -39.21 -19.36 1.94
N ALA A 682 -39.94 -19.44 0.84
CA ALA A 682 -40.66 -20.64 0.44
C ALA A 682 -39.71 -21.78 0.07
N ASP A 683 -38.65 -21.52 -0.73
CA ASP A 683 -37.63 -22.51 -1.10
C ASP A 683 -36.90 -23.04 0.15
N ILE A 684 -36.61 -22.14 1.13
CA ILE A 684 -35.95 -22.48 2.38
C ILE A 684 -36.86 -23.34 3.26
N ALA A 685 -38.15 -23.03 3.34
CA ALA A 685 -39.13 -23.79 4.10
C ALA A 685 -39.32 -25.20 3.51
N GLU A 686 -39.31 -25.33 2.18
CA GLU A 686 -39.36 -26.63 1.49
C GLU A 686 -38.09 -27.44 1.78
N ASP A 687 -36.92 -26.83 1.74
CA ASP A 687 -35.66 -27.48 2.11
C ASP A 687 -35.68 -27.98 3.55
N LEU A 688 -36.18 -27.18 4.48
CA LEU A 688 -36.32 -27.58 5.88
C LEU A 688 -37.28 -28.76 6.04
N HIS A 689 -38.41 -28.73 5.35
CA HIS A 689 -39.36 -29.84 5.35
C HIS A 689 -38.72 -31.15 4.86
N LYS A 690 -38.04 -31.11 3.70
CA LYS A 690 -37.30 -32.27 3.17
C LYS A 690 -36.25 -32.78 4.16
N LEU A 691 -35.52 -31.84 4.80
CA LEU A 691 -34.50 -32.17 5.79
C LEU A 691 -35.07 -32.91 6.99
N LEU A 692 -36.15 -32.42 7.58
CA LEU A 692 -36.76 -33.01 8.77
C LEU A 692 -37.34 -34.43 8.47
N HIS A 693 -37.97 -34.61 7.30
CA HIS A 693 -38.45 -35.89 6.84
C HIS A 693 -37.32 -36.89 6.56
N ALA A 694 -36.27 -36.45 5.83
CA ALA A 694 -35.11 -37.30 5.54
C ALA A 694 -34.35 -37.69 6.82
N ALA A 695 -34.28 -36.79 7.80
CA ALA A 695 -33.68 -37.06 9.10
C ALA A 695 -34.58 -37.89 10.04
N ARG A 696 -35.80 -38.21 9.62
CA ARG A 696 -36.80 -38.96 10.40
C ARG A 696 -37.07 -38.32 11.76
N ILE A 697 -37.20 -36.98 11.80
CA ILE A 697 -37.65 -36.27 12.98
C ILE A 697 -39.18 -36.24 12.96
N PRO A 698 -39.86 -36.82 13.96
CA PRO A 698 -41.31 -36.84 13.95
C PRO A 698 -41.92 -35.45 14.19
N PRO A 699 -42.94 -35.04 13.39
CA PRO A 699 -43.73 -33.85 13.69
C PRO A 699 -44.67 -34.10 14.89
N PRO A 700 -45.31 -33.04 15.49
CA PRO A 700 -45.17 -31.66 15.10
C PRO A 700 -43.94 -30.98 15.73
N TYR A 701 -43.49 -29.84 15.13
CA TYR A 701 -42.30 -29.13 15.53
C TYR A 701 -42.64 -27.81 16.20
N VAL A 702 -41.80 -27.37 17.15
CA VAL A 702 -41.71 -25.97 17.58
C VAL A 702 -40.60 -25.29 16.77
N LEU A 703 -40.94 -24.29 15.97
CA LEU A 703 -40.02 -23.61 15.07
C LEU A 703 -39.56 -22.30 15.72
N VAL A 704 -38.25 -22.08 15.73
CA VAL A 704 -37.62 -20.88 16.30
C VAL A 704 -36.87 -20.15 15.19
N GLY A 705 -37.31 -18.95 14.82
CA GLY A 705 -36.68 -18.14 13.77
C GLY A 705 -36.09 -16.86 14.30
N HIS A 706 -34.79 -16.63 14.02
CA HIS A 706 -34.10 -15.38 14.32
C HIS A 706 -33.94 -14.54 13.06
N SER A 707 -34.25 -13.21 13.12
CA SER A 707 -34.08 -12.28 12.02
C SER A 707 -34.74 -12.81 10.72
N PHE A 708 -34.01 -13.01 9.63
CA PHE A 708 -34.50 -13.59 8.37
C PHE A 708 -35.08 -15.02 8.55
N GLY A 709 -34.54 -15.79 9.50
CA GLY A 709 -35.11 -17.11 9.86
C GLY A 709 -36.56 -17.04 10.30
N GLY A 710 -37.02 -15.87 10.82
CA GLY A 710 -38.41 -15.64 11.13
C GLY A 710 -39.35 -15.69 9.93
N PHE A 711 -38.91 -15.27 8.74
CA PHE A 711 -39.66 -15.45 7.50
C PHE A 711 -39.79 -16.92 7.13
N ASN A 712 -38.69 -17.68 7.22
CA ASN A 712 -38.63 -19.05 6.82
C ASN A 712 -39.54 -19.94 7.68
N VAL A 713 -39.51 -19.76 9.01
CA VAL A 713 -40.35 -20.55 9.91
C VAL A 713 -41.82 -20.17 9.80
N ARG A 714 -42.18 -18.95 9.47
CA ARG A 714 -43.56 -18.53 9.17
C ARG A 714 -44.05 -19.15 7.86
N MET A 715 -43.23 -19.20 6.82
CA MET A 715 -43.51 -19.87 5.56
C MET A 715 -43.71 -21.38 5.78
N PHE A 716 -42.83 -22.00 6.59
CA PHE A 716 -42.97 -23.41 6.94
C PHE A 716 -44.34 -23.70 7.63
N ALA A 717 -44.69 -22.89 8.65
CA ALA A 717 -45.94 -23.04 9.40
C ALA A 717 -47.17 -22.84 8.51
N ALA A 718 -47.10 -21.92 7.54
CA ALA A 718 -48.17 -21.68 6.57
C ALA A 718 -48.35 -22.86 5.59
N HIS A 719 -47.25 -23.45 5.11
CA HIS A 719 -47.31 -24.61 4.17
C HIS A 719 -47.59 -25.95 4.85
N TYR A 720 -47.10 -26.12 6.10
CA TYR A 720 -47.17 -27.36 6.85
C TYR A 720 -47.80 -27.16 8.26
N PRO A 721 -49.05 -26.65 8.35
CA PRO A 721 -49.66 -26.29 9.62
C PRO A 721 -49.85 -27.50 10.55
N ASN A 722 -50.12 -28.70 10.00
CA ASN A 722 -50.27 -29.93 10.78
C ASN A 722 -48.94 -30.45 11.36
N GLU A 723 -47.81 -29.97 10.86
CA GLU A 723 -46.50 -30.33 11.36
C GLU A 723 -45.91 -29.28 12.33
N THR A 724 -46.65 -28.20 12.62
CA THR A 724 -46.19 -27.08 13.44
C THR A 724 -46.94 -27.03 14.78
N ALA A 725 -46.22 -27.30 15.86
CA ALA A 725 -46.73 -27.23 17.23
C ALA A 725 -46.75 -25.83 17.84
N GLY A 726 -45.83 -24.95 17.36
CA GLY A 726 -45.71 -23.58 17.84
C GLY A 726 -44.57 -22.82 17.12
N LEU A 727 -44.61 -21.49 17.24
CA LEU A 727 -43.62 -20.58 16.67
C LEU A 727 -42.98 -19.69 17.75
N VAL A 728 -41.68 -19.49 17.64
CA VAL A 728 -40.94 -18.50 18.43
C VAL A 728 -40.20 -17.59 17.47
N LEU A 729 -40.52 -16.32 17.42
CA LEU A 729 -39.91 -15.30 16.61
C LEU A 729 -38.94 -14.48 17.48
N ALA A 730 -37.63 -14.65 17.28
CA ALA A 730 -36.59 -13.98 18.05
C ALA A 730 -35.99 -12.83 17.21
N ASP A 731 -36.30 -11.59 17.53
CA ASP A 731 -35.92 -10.43 16.73
C ASP A 731 -36.15 -10.66 15.22
N SER A 732 -37.31 -11.19 14.87
CA SER A 732 -37.66 -11.58 13.49
C SER A 732 -37.63 -10.35 12.57
N ALA A 733 -37.23 -10.59 11.31
CA ALA A 733 -37.41 -9.62 10.24
C ALA A 733 -38.91 -9.32 10.05
N ASP A 734 -39.20 -8.10 9.60
CA ASP A 734 -40.54 -7.61 9.31
C ASP A 734 -40.78 -7.53 7.80
N GLU A 735 -41.84 -8.14 7.33
CA GLU A 735 -42.26 -8.15 5.93
C GLU A 735 -42.76 -6.81 5.41
N PHE A 736 -43.16 -5.91 6.29
CA PHE A 736 -43.56 -4.53 5.98
C PHE A 736 -42.38 -3.56 5.99
N GLU A 737 -41.21 -4.05 6.33
CA GLU A 737 -39.99 -3.27 6.28
C GLU A 737 -39.73 -2.80 4.85
N ASN A 738 -39.89 -1.48 4.63
CA ASN A 738 -39.44 -0.88 3.38
C ASN A 738 -37.93 -0.61 3.48
N PRO A 739 -37.06 -1.29 2.71
CA PRO A 739 -35.62 -1.02 2.69
C PRO A 739 -35.30 0.42 2.31
N ASP A 740 -36.22 1.14 1.66
CA ASP A 740 -36.10 2.56 1.33
C ASP A 740 -36.43 3.49 2.50
N TYR A 741 -36.99 2.95 3.60
CA TYR A 741 -37.33 3.72 4.81
C TYR A 741 -36.13 3.94 5.75
N VAL A 742 -34.98 3.33 5.46
CA VAL A 742 -33.75 3.60 6.19
C VAL A 742 -33.28 5.01 5.84
N PRO A 743 -33.10 5.92 6.83
CA PRO A 743 -32.56 7.24 6.56
C PRO A 743 -31.29 7.16 5.73
N ASP A 744 -31.13 8.08 4.76
CA ASP A 744 -30.00 8.04 3.84
C ASP A 744 -28.64 8.06 4.55
N GLU A 745 -28.59 8.70 5.72
CA GLU A 745 -27.37 8.72 6.56
C GLU A 745 -27.02 7.33 7.15
N LEU A 746 -27.96 6.42 7.20
CA LEU A 746 -27.78 5.06 7.73
C LEU A 746 -27.65 3.99 6.63
N LYS A 747 -27.92 4.33 5.35
CA LYS A 747 -27.74 3.41 4.22
C LYS A 747 -26.25 3.20 3.94
N SER A 748 -25.83 1.99 3.62
CA SER A 748 -24.47 1.74 3.15
C SER A 748 -24.21 2.45 1.81
N PRO A 749 -22.97 2.90 1.53
CA PRO A 749 -22.64 3.60 0.27
C PRO A 749 -23.01 2.80 -0.98
N GLY A 750 -22.84 1.49 -0.96
CA GLY A 750 -23.21 0.63 -2.09
C GLY A 750 -24.70 0.68 -2.42
N ARG A 751 -25.56 0.74 -1.40
CA ARG A 751 -27.03 0.87 -1.59
C ARG A 751 -27.47 2.25 -2.08
N ARG A 752 -26.62 3.28 -1.94
CA ARG A 752 -26.91 4.65 -2.39
C ARG A 752 -26.51 4.91 -3.82
N LEU A 753 -25.33 4.39 -4.21
CA LEU A 753 -24.67 4.75 -5.47
C LEU A 753 -24.94 3.73 -6.59
N ILE A 754 -25.20 2.48 -6.23
CA ILE A 754 -25.51 1.44 -7.22
C ILE A 754 -27.02 1.36 -7.36
N PRO A 755 -27.60 1.78 -8.49
CA PRO A 755 -29.01 1.57 -8.76
C PRO A 755 -29.38 0.08 -8.56
N ARG A 756 -30.57 -0.17 -8.06
CA ARG A 756 -31.04 -1.52 -7.73
C ARG A 756 -30.95 -2.49 -8.92
N GLU A 757 -31.14 -1.96 -10.13
CA GLU A 757 -31.01 -2.70 -11.39
C GLU A 757 -29.60 -3.25 -11.63
N TRP A 758 -28.57 -2.63 -11.03
CA TRP A 758 -27.17 -3.03 -11.17
C TRP A 758 -26.70 -3.96 -10.04
N TRP A 759 -27.52 -4.22 -9.02
CA TRP A 759 -27.14 -5.12 -7.92
C TRP A 759 -26.74 -6.53 -8.38
N PRO A 760 -27.40 -7.16 -9.36
CA PRO A 760 -26.96 -8.47 -9.86
C PRO A 760 -25.56 -8.43 -10.47
N ALA A 761 -25.23 -7.35 -11.21
CA ALA A 761 -23.89 -7.17 -11.78
C ALA A 761 -22.82 -6.89 -10.68
N ALA A 762 -23.14 -6.05 -9.71
CA ALA A 762 -22.27 -5.80 -8.56
C ALA A 762 -22.02 -7.07 -7.74
N ALA A 763 -23.05 -7.88 -7.53
CA ALA A 763 -22.97 -9.17 -6.87
C ALA A 763 -22.05 -10.15 -7.63
N MET A 764 -22.09 -10.15 -8.96
CA MET A 764 -21.22 -11.01 -9.78
C MET A 764 -19.74 -10.59 -9.64
N VAL A 765 -19.44 -9.29 -9.60
CA VAL A 765 -18.07 -8.78 -9.35
C VAL A 765 -17.62 -9.15 -7.93
N ALA A 766 -18.45 -8.93 -6.93
CA ALA A 766 -18.16 -9.28 -5.54
C ALA A 766 -17.91 -10.79 -5.38
N LYS A 767 -18.70 -11.62 -6.06
CA LYS A 767 -18.50 -13.08 -6.10
C LYS A 767 -17.11 -13.44 -6.64
N LEU A 768 -16.67 -12.83 -7.76
CA LEU A 768 -15.34 -13.07 -8.31
C LEU A 768 -14.24 -12.72 -7.30
N VAL A 769 -14.37 -11.58 -6.63
CA VAL A 769 -13.42 -11.10 -5.61
C VAL A 769 -13.31 -12.08 -4.43
N VAL A 770 -14.43 -12.60 -3.96
CA VAL A 770 -14.47 -13.59 -2.86
C VAL A 770 -13.81 -14.89 -3.27
N HIS A 771 -14.17 -15.43 -4.46
CA HIS A 771 -13.60 -16.69 -4.96
C HIS A 771 -12.08 -16.60 -5.28
N MET A 772 -11.56 -15.39 -5.49
CA MET A 772 -10.12 -15.13 -5.58
C MET A 772 -9.42 -15.11 -4.21
N GLY A 773 -10.10 -15.38 -3.12
CA GLY A 773 -9.53 -15.37 -1.77
C GLY A 773 -9.14 -14.00 -1.26
N ILE A 774 -9.52 -12.92 -1.96
CA ILE A 774 -9.12 -11.56 -1.61
C ILE A 774 -9.77 -11.15 -0.29
N PHE A 775 -11.02 -11.56 -0.05
CA PHE A 775 -11.73 -11.30 1.19
C PHE A 775 -11.02 -11.95 2.38
N ARG A 776 -10.55 -13.18 2.21
CA ARG A 776 -9.75 -13.93 3.21
C ARG A 776 -8.36 -13.33 3.43
N LEU A 777 -7.71 -12.83 2.39
CA LEU A 777 -6.42 -12.12 2.51
C LEU A 777 -6.52 -10.79 3.29
N MET A 778 -7.70 -10.17 3.26
CA MET A 778 -7.98 -8.93 3.99
C MET A 778 -8.48 -9.18 5.41
N ASP A 779 -8.75 -10.42 5.75
CA ASP A 779 -9.22 -10.79 7.07
C ASP A 779 -8.09 -10.63 8.12
N ASN A 780 -8.43 -9.99 9.25
CA ASN A 780 -7.50 -9.73 10.34
C ASN A 780 -7.35 -10.92 11.31
N GLY A 781 -7.86 -12.10 10.92
CA GLY A 781 -7.84 -13.30 11.72
C GLY A 781 -9.02 -13.42 12.69
N THR A 782 -9.09 -14.55 13.37
CA THR A 782 -10.17 -14.85 14.33
C THR A 782 -10.28 -13.76 15.39
N PRO A 783 -11.46 -13.13 15.56
CA PRO A 783 -11.65 -12.13 16.59
C PRO A 783 -11.33 -12.72 17.98
N PRO A 784 -10.76 -11.94 18.90
CA PRO A 784 -10.50 -12.42 20.23
C PRO A 784 -11.79 -12.93 20.89
N ALA A 785 -11.76 -14.14 21.39
CA ALA A 785 -12.91 -14.76 22.05
C ALA A 785 -13.38 -13.90 23.23
N ARG A 786 -14.63 -13.42 23.16
CA ARG A 786 -15.27 -12.69 24.26
C ARG A 786 -16.18 -13.64 25.03
N ARG A 787 -16.03 -13.72 26.33
CA ARG A 787 -16.93 -14.55 27.16
C ARG A 787 -18.41 -14.27 26.82
N PRO A 788 -19.26 -15.32 26.64
CA PRO A 788 -19.03 -16.72 26.95
C PRO A 788 -18.38 -17.58 25.80
N LEU A 789 -18.01 -16.99 24.65
CA LEU A 789 -17.49 -17.68 23.50
C LEU A 789 -16.09 -18.25 23.76
N THR A 790 -15.85 -19.52 23.48
CA THR A 790 -14.50 -20.10 23.55
C THR A 790 -13.68 -19.75 22.30
N ALA A 791 -12.34 -19.85 22.38
CA ALA A 791 -11.48 -19.61 21.22
C ALA A 791 -11.79 -20.57 20.05
N ARG A 792 -12.15 -21.81 20.35
CA ARG A 792 -12.54 -22.80 19.34
C ARG A 792 -13.85 -22.44 18.67
N ASP A 793 -14.87 -22.03 19.43
CA ASP A 793 -16.17 -21.64 18.89
C ASP A 793 -16.05 -20.37 18.02
N ALA A 794 -15.22 -19.41 18.46
CA ALA A 794 -14.90 -18.23 17.67
C ALA A 794 -14.21 -18.60 16.35
N GLY A 795 -13.25 -19.53 16.40
CA GLY A 795 -12.59 -20.06 15.21
C GLY A 795 -13.55 -20.76 14.24
N ILE A 796 -14.44 -21.60 14.75
CA ILE A 796 -15.48 -22.26 13.93
C ILE A 796 -16.36 -21.24 13.23
N LEU A 797 -16.95 -20.30 13.97
CA LEU A 797 -17.85 -19.29 13.41
C LEU A 797 -17.13 -18.42 12.37
N HIS A 798 -15.88 -18.06 12.65
CA HIS A 798 -15.04 -17.28 11.74
C HIS A 798 -14.76 -18.04 10.44
N ALA A 799 -14.27 -19.26 10.53
CA ALA A 799 -13.98 -20.10 9.36
C ALA A 799 -15.22 -20.36 8.49
N LEU A 800 -16.37 -20.61 9.11
CA LEU A 800 -17.64 -20.81 8.39
C LEU A 800 -18.14 -19.53 7.71
N GLY A 801 -17.88 -18.35 8.31
CA GLY A 801 -18.21 -17.04 7.72
C GLY A 801 -17.38 -16.67 6.51
N LEU A 802 -16.14 -17.18 6.40
CA LEU A 802 -15.21 -16.86 5.31
C LEU A 802 -15.42 -17.74 4.06
N GLN A 803 -16.26 -18.76 4.10
CA GLN A 803 -16.47 -19.66 2.97
C GLN A 803 -17.12 -18.93 1.78
N ALA A 804 -16.58 -19.12 0.58
CA ALA A 804 -17.09 -18.50 -0.64
C ALA A 804 -18.57 -18.85 -0.92
N LYS A 805 -18.98 -20.08 -0.61
CA LYS A 805 -20.37 -20.50 -0.75
C LYS A 805 -21.34 -19.76 0.18
N THR A 806 -20.89 -19.36 1.38
CA THR A 806 -21.67 -18.57 2.34
C THR A 806 -21.98 -17.20 1.76
N PHE A 807 -20.97 -16.55 1.17
CA PHE A 807 -21.16 -15.28 0.49
C PHE A 807 -22.13 -15.38 -0.69
N ASP A 808 -22.01 -16.45 -1.52
CA ASP A 808 -22.89 -16.68 -2.65
C ASP A 808 -24.35 -16.82 -2.23
N MET A 809 -24.62 -17.55 -1.15
CA MET A 809 -25.99 -17.76 -0.67
C MET A 809 -26.53 -16.53 0.03
N THR A 810 -25.74 -15.83 0.85
CA THR A 810 -26.13 -14.55 1.47
C THR A 810 -26.51 -13.52 0.41
N THR A 811 -25.75 -13.46 -0.69
CA THR A 811 -26.05 -12.57 -1.81
C THR A 811 -27.37 -12.92 -2.49
N ARG A 812 -27.63 -14.21 -2.72
CA ARG A 812 -28.90 -14.67 -3.31
C ARG A 812 -30.09 -14.41 -2.39
N GLU A 813 -30.00 -14.78 -1.10
CA GLU A 813 -31.02 -14.45 -0.11
C GLU A 813 -31.31 -12.95 -0.07
N GLY A 814 -30.28 -12.11 -0.17
CA GLY A 814 -30.42 -10.66 -0.21
C GLY A 814 -31.10 -10.13 -1.48
N LEU A 815 -30.82 -10.74 -2.65
CA LEU A 815 -31.50 -10.40 -3.92
C LEU A 815 -32.97 -10.85 -3.91
N ASP A 816 -33.28 -12.00 -3.27
CA ASP A 816 -34.61 -12.59 -3.19
C ASP A 816 -35.41 -12.10 -1.95
N GLN A 817 -34.86 -11.16 -1.16
CA GLN A 817 -35.48 -10.72 0.11
C GLN A 817 -36.86 -10.10 -0.10
N ASP A 818 -37.05 -9.31 -1.16
CA ASP A 818 -38.34 -8.68 -1.46
C ASP A 818 -39.39 -9.73 -1.83
N GLU A 819 -39.00 -10.79 -2.53
CA GLU A 819 -39.88 -11.88 -2.84
C GLU A 819 -40.28 -12.65 -1.59
N SER A 820 -39.28 -12.93 -0.73
CA SER A 820 -39.52 -13.55 0.58
C SER A 820 -40.48 -12.71 1.43
N ALA A 821 -40.32 -11.39 1.46
CA ALA A 821 -41.24 -10.50 2.18
C ALA A 821 -42.64 -10.52 1.58
N ARG A 822 -42.77 -10.57 0.22
CA ARG A 822 -44.07 -10.70 -0.44
C ARG A 822 -44.76 -12.04 -0.13
N GLN A 823 -44.02 -13.14 -0.13
CA GLN A 823 -44.50 -14.46 0.24
C GLN A 823 -45.05 -14.45 1.69
N VAL A 824 -44.32 -13.91 2.64
CA VAL A 824 -44.74 -13.84 4.04
C VAL A 824 -45.96 -12.93 4.22
N ARG A 825 -46.05 -11.78 3.51
CA ARG A 825 -47.25 -10.91 3.50
C ARG A 825 -48.49 -11.60 2.98
N SER A 826 -48.35 -12.61 2.10
CA SER A 826 -49.49 -13.38 1.57
C SER A 826 -50.11 -14.31 2.59
N ILE A 827 -49.43 -14.57 3.71
CA ILE A 827 -49.96 -15.44 4.81
C ILE A 827 -51.04 -14.67 5.52
N ARG A 828 -52.31 -15.04 5.33
CA ARG A 828 -53.43 -14.37 5.94
C ARG A 828 -53.65 -14.72 7.41
N SER A 829 -53.33 -15.95 7.79
CA SER A 829 -53.45 -16.43 9.19
C SER A 829 -52.56 -17.68 9.35
N LEU A 830 -51.99 -17.81 10.53
CA LEU A 830 -51.27 -19.00 10.99
C LEU A 830 -52.20 -19.94 11.78
N GLY A 831 -53.49 -19.66 11.80
CA GLY A 831 -54.48 -20.41 12.57
C GLY A 831 -54.28 -20.29 14.09
N ASN A 832 -54.49 -21.42 14.80
CA ASN A 832 -54.35 -21.48 16.26
C ASN A 832 -52.94 -21.94 16.69
N ILE A 833 -51.91 -21.73 15.87
CA ILE A 833 -50.53 -22.11 16.22
C ILE A 833 -50.05 -21.16 17.34
N PRO A 834 -49.62 -21.67 18.52
CA PRO A 834 -49.06 -20.86 19.58
C PRO A 834 -47.85 -20.03 19.09
N LEU A 835 -47.85 -18.72 19.31
CA LEU A 835 -46.82 -17.78 18.89
C LEU A 835 -46.21 -17.08 20.07
N ILE A 836 -44.89 -17.03 20.14
CA ILE A 836 -44.09 -16.21 21.08
C ILE A 836 -43.22 -15.27 20.27
N VAL A 837 -43.28 -14.00 20.55
CA VAL A 837 -42.42 -12.97 19.96
C VAL A 837 -41.44 -12.47 21.04
N LEU A 838 -40.12 -12.61 20.74
CA LEU A 838 -39.05 -12.15 21.63
C LEU A 838 -38.32 -10.96 20.96
N THR A 839 -38.27 -9.83 21.66
CA THR A 839 -37.64 -8.61 21.16
C THR A 839 -36.42 -8.24 22.00
N ALA A 840 -35.33 -7.84 21.38
CA ALA A 840 -34.15 -7.38 22.09
C ALA A 840 -34.39 -6.08 22.84
N ALA A 841 -34.29 -6.15 24.17
CA ALA A 841 -34.51 -4.98 25.06
C ALA A 841 -33.33 -4.01 25.12
N ARG A 842 -32.14 -4.45 24.69
CA ARG A 842 -30.90 -3.65 24.73
C ARG A 842 -30.15 -3.78 23.41
N MET A 843 -29.66 -2.63 22.95
CA MET A 843 -28.83 -2.52 21.76
C MET A 843 -27.37 -2.95 22.03
N MET A 844 -26.65 -3.36 20.99
CA MET A 844 -25.24 -3.71 21.12
C MET A 844 -24.41 -2.49 21.57
N PRO A 845 -23.45 -2.66 22.50
CA PRO A 845 -22.54 -1.60 22.88
C PRO A 845 -21.79 -1.02 21.69
N GLY A 846 -21.72 0.30 21.60
CA GLY A 846 -20.95 0.99 20.57
C GLY A 846 -21.72 1.42 19.32
N GLN A 847 -23.04 1.27 19.25
CA GLN A 847 -23.86 1.85 18.19
C GLN A 847 -24.05 3.35 18.39
N SER A 848 -24.20 4.12 17.28
CA SER A 848 -24.51 5.55 17.39
C SER A 848 -25.88 5.74 18.06
N VAL A 849 -26.05 6.83 18.81
CA VAL A 849 -27.32 7.18 19.48
C VAL A 849 -28.47 7.24 18.47
N MET A 850 -28.20 7.75 17.26
CA MET A 850 -29.18 7.88 16.19
C MET A 850 -29.59 6.52 15.61
N LEU A 851 -28.60 5.62 15.37
CA LEU A 851 -28.89 4.24 14.94
C LEU A 851 -29.63 3.48 16.04
N ALA A 852 -29.24 3.64 17.30
CA ALA A 852 -29.90 3.03 18.44
C ALA A 852 -31.38 3.49 18.55
N ALA A 853 -31.63 4.80 18.43
CA ALA A 853 -32.99 5.35 18.45
C ALA A 853 -33.84 4.88 17.26
N PHE A 854 -33.28 4.86 16.05
CA PHE A 854 -33.93 4.36 14.85
C PHE A 854 -34.27 2.87 14.98
N MET A 855 -33.32 2.04 15.36
CA MET A 855 -33.53 0.62 15.54
C MET A 855 -34.51 0.32 16.68
N GLN A 856 -34.43 1.06 17.76
CA GLN A 856 -35.35 0.90 18.88
C GLN A 856 -36.81 1.23 18.48
N LYS A 857 -37.04 2.35 17.80
CA LYS A 857 -38.34 2.73 17.27
C LYS A 857 -38.89 1.69 16.28
N ARG A 858 -38.00 1.19 15.39
CA ARG A 858 -38.31 0.17 14.39
C ARG A 858 -38.65 -1.16 15.05
N ILE A 859 -37.74 -1.71 15.89
CA ILE A 859 -37.91 -3.01 16.55
C ILE A 859 -39.22 -3.01 17.39
N TYR A 860 -39.47 -1.99 18.22
CA TYR A 860 -40.69 -1.96 19.01
C TYR A 860 -41.97 -1.81 18.15
N GLY A 861 -41.92 -1.01 17.08
CA GLY A 861 -43.07 -0.83 16.19
C GLY A 861 -43.41 -2.10 15.41
N THR A 862 -42.40 -2.76 14.83
CA THR A 862 -42.58 -3.95 13.98
C THR A 862 -42.87 -5.21 14.79
N GLN A 863 -42.18 -5.40 15.93
CA GLN A 863 -42.41 -6.58 16.80
C GLN A 863 -43.78 -6.52 17.47
N ALA A 864 -44.30 -5.32 17.80
CA ALA A 864 -45.66 -5.13 18.30
C ALA A 864 -46.71 -5.49 17.22
N ALA A 865 -46.41 -5.26 15.93
CA ALA A 865 -47.28 -5.67 14.82
C ALA A 865 -47.27 -7.19 14.56
N LEU A 866 -46.19 -7.90 14.93
CA LEU A 866 -46.05 -9.35 14.82
C LEU A 866 -46.71 -10.09 15.99
N ALA A 867 -46.83 -9.44 17.17
CA ALA A 867 -47.49 -9.95 18.35
C ALA A 867 -48.99 -9.80 18.26
#